data_a87f6d75515104c1fd7ae4ed55d59b44
#
_entry.id   a87f6d75515104c1fd7ae4ed55d59b44
#
_cell.length_a   1.000
_cell.length_b   1.000
_cell.length_c   1.000
_cell.angle_alpha   90.00
_cell.angle_beta   90.00
_cell.angle_gamma   90.00
#
_symmetry.space_group_name_H-M   'P 1'
#
loop_
_entity.id
_entity.type
_entity.pdbx_description
1 polymer ?
#
loop_
_entity_poly.entity_id
_entity_poly.type
_entity_poly.pdbx_seq_one_letter_code
_entity_poly.pdbx_strand_id
1 'polypeptide(L)'
;MIFNIGWTLLYLYWRIFYTVPTESGILSLVAGIALLVVEILGMLEAFVHYFNMSNIKYPKLPKVEPEDYPEVDVLVATYNEPIEILYRTINGCVHMDYPDKSKVHIYFCDDGSRKEVEELAAQMHVGYIKREDHKGAKAGNLNHAMSLTSSPYIATFDADMIPKHDFLMKTMAYFADQEKKNRELPEEEQVHLGFIQTPQTFYNPDLFQYNLFSESRIPNEQDYFYKDVQVSRNKSNSVIYGGSNTVITRRALEDVGGFYEKSITEDFATGILIQKKGYICYALNEVLASGLSPTDLKSLISQRTRWARGCICTGRKLHLLFTPKLKFAQRANYLASVWYWYASWKRFIYIMSPILFATFGVMVVRCTLIEVLIFWLPMYLSSNICLKMMSHNIRTTKWTNVYETVLFPFLMIPTLLETFGISMKKFKVTKKSGSSEKKDRTWYYAIPHMVLAVLSVIGIWNCVRWTFDTGRIDYFVILFWLISNFYNIVMSIFFVMGRKAYRKYERMEVKESCEITNGIVTACGMSQDASEGGISILLKEPVDFDDEEEVYITIHDHKYEARVRGRVVLVTRKGDLWKYVFSIDDMLQSKSEYIYIIYDNFTSMPVNLDESSSSFDDLRLNITGRTPKKVFQNRKMARIPIQADVKSESGRKVTIENYNYKYLLLSYAGERLNGLSLPLCEGLVLQLSYQTVIGDTMYLYRIMNYAALHKDPKKQEKISQWIREYRFGGTMQYERKRSLKKERVLALDEFSEMNSL
;
A
#
# COMPACT_ATOMS: atom_id res chain seq x y z
N MET A 1 21.04 -4.37 -21.74
CA MET A 1 19.98 -4.87 -22.64
C MET A 1 20.56 -5.67 -23.82
N ILE A 2 21.36 -5.11 -24.70
CA ILE A 2 21.97 -5.83 -25.88
C ILE A 2 22.72 -7.07 -25.43
N PHE A 3 23.60 -6.97 -24.43
CA PHE A 3 24.30 -8.10 -23.83
C PHE A 3 23.37 -9.19 -23.35
N ASN A 4 22.29 -8.82 -22.65
CA ASN A 4 21.30 -9.78 -22.18
C ASN A 4 20.56 -10.48 -23.31
N ILE A 5 20.18 -9.74 -24.37
CA ILE A 5 19.54 -10.33 -25.56
C ILE A 5 20.47 -11.37 -26.20
N GLY A 6 21.76 -11.04 -26.37
CA GLY A 6 22.75 -11.97 -26.92
C GLY A 6 22.88 -13.26 -26.12
N TRP A 7 23.03 -13.15 -24.79
CA TRP A 7 23.08 -14.31 -23.90
C TRP A 7 21.77 -15.10 -23.85
N THR A 8 20.61 -14.42 -23.95
CA THR A 8 19.31 -15.10 -24.04
C THR A 8 19.19 -15.94 -25.29
N LEU A 9 19.63 -15.43 -26.46
CA LEU A 9 19.63 -16.19 -27.72
C LEU A 9 20.59 -17.38 -27.68
N LEU A 10 21.78 -17.20 -27.10
CA LEU A 10 22.74 -18.27 -26.90
C LEU A 10 22.23 -19.36 -25.97
N TYR A 11 21.59 -18.93 -24.83
CA TYR A 11 20.92 -19.85 -23.93
C TYR A 11 19.82 -20.65 -24.62
N LEU A 12 18.93 -19.99 -25.39
CA LEU A 12 17.86 -20.66 -26.12
C LEU A 12 18.39 -21.66 -27.14
N TYR A 13 19.48 -21.32 -27.89
CA TYR A 13 20.12 -22.25 -28.80
C TYR A 13 20.56 -23.52 -28.04
N TRP A 14 21.34 -23.37 -26.97
CA TRP A 14 21.74 -24.50 -26.12
C TRP A 14 20.55 -25.29 -25.58
N ARG A 15 19.52 -24.60 -25.12
CA ARG A 15 18.31 -25.21 -24.54
C ARG A 15 17.56 -26.09 -25.54
N ILE A 16 17.38 -25.62 -26.76
CA ILE A 16 16.63 -26.33 -27.81
C ILE A 16 17.39 -27.55 -28.33
N PHE A 17 18.69 -27.38 -28.61
CA PHE A 17 19.43 -28.41 -29.36
C PHE A 17 20.16 -29.41 -28.46
N TYR A 18 20.46 -29.07 -27.19
CA TYR A 18 21.35 -29.91 -26.36
C TYR A 18 20.69 -30.43 -25.06
N THR A 19 19.61 -29.85 -24.60
CA THR A 19 19.11 -30.14 -23.22
C THR A 19 17.77 -30.88 -23.18
N VAL A 20 17.07 -31.03 -24.30
CA VAL A 20 15.78 -31.73 -24.35
C VAL A 20 16.01 -33.25 -24.15
N PRO A 21 15.36 -33.89 -23.18
CA PRO A 21 15.63 -35.28 -22.78
C PRO A 21 14.91 -36.29 -23.70
N THR A 22 15.30 -36.36 -24.98
CA THR A 22 14.66 -37.21 -25.99
C THR A 22 14.78 -38.71 -25.69
N GLU A 23 15.84 -39.13 -24.99
CA GLU A 23 16.15 -40.53 -24.71
C GLU A 23 15.61 -41.02 -23.34
N SER A 24 15.01 -40.14 -22.55
CA SER A 24 14.64 -40.43 -21.14
C SER A 24 13.16 -40.84 -20.96
N GLY A 25 12.47 -41.18 -22.05
CA GLY A 25 11.07 -41.62 -22.06
C GLY A 25 10.08 -40.47 -22.25
N ILE A 26 8.83 -40.83 -22.55
CA ILE A 26 7.76 -39.89 -22.97
C ILE A 26 7.47 -38.83 -21.91
N LEU A 27 7.41 -39.22 -20.62
CA LEU A 27 7.10 -38.27 -19.54
C LEU A 27 8.18 -37.21 -19.38
N SER A 28 9.46 -37.60 -19.48
CA SER A 28 10.61 -36.71 -19.47
C SER A 28 10.58 -35.76 -20.67
N LEU A 29 10.29 -36.27 -21.85
CA LEU A 29 10.17 -35.47 -23.07
C LEU A 29 9.06 -34.42 -22.95
N VAL A 30 7.85 -34.82 -22.51
CA VAL A 30 6.72 -33.89 -22.31
C VAL A 30 7.04 -32.81 -21.27
N ALA A 31 7.64 -33.18 -20.13
CA ALA A 31 8.03 -32.23 -19.08
C ALA A 31 9.12 -31.28 -19.58
N GLY A 32 10.12 -31.80 -20.31
CA GLY A 32 11.20 -31.00 -20.91
C GLY A 32 10.70 -29.99 -21.95
N ILE A 33 9.80 -30.42 -22.83
CA ILE A 33 9.16 -29.54 -23.83
C ILE A 33 8.29 -28.50 -23.14
N ALA A 34 7.49 -28.89 -22.13
CA ALA A 34 6.66 -27.94 -21.39
C ALA A 34 7.50 -26.83 -20.73
N LEU A 35 8.63 -27.21 -20.11
CA LEU A 35 9.56 -26.23 -19.54
C LEU A 35 10.15 -25.31 -20.61
N LEU A 36 10.63 -25.88 -21.74
CA LEU A 36 11.20 -25.11 -22.84
C LEU A 36 10.19 -24.11 -23.42
N VAL A 37 8.93 -24.53 -23.63
CA VAL A 37 7.89 -23.64 -24.14
C VAL A 37 7.65 -22.46 -23.24
N VAL A 38 7.53 -22.66 -21.92
CA VAL A 38 7.31 -21.54 -20.98
C VAL A 38 8.53 -20.64 -20.87
N GLU A 39 9.75 -21.16 -21.03
CA GLU A 39 10.97 -20.35 -21.09
C GLU A 39 10.99 -19.46 -22.35
N ILE A 40 10.70 -20.01 -23.52
CA ILE A 40 10.62 -19.24 -24.78
C ILE A 40 9.58 -18.12 -24.66
N LEU A 41 8.38 -18.45 -24.17
CA LEU A 41 7.30 -17.49 -24.05
C LEU A 41 7.62 -16.40 -23.00
N GLY A 42 8.29 -16.75 -21.90
CA GLY A 42 8.78 -15.79 -20.91
C GLY A 42 9.85 -14.84 -21.48
N MET A 43 10.71 -15.32 -22.38
CA MET A 43 11.71 -14.48 -23.04
C MET A 43 11.09 -13.56 -24.08
N LEU A 44 10.07 -14.01 -24.81
CA LEU A 44 9.30 -13.14 -25.72
C LEU A 44 8.60 -12.01 -24.95
N GLU A 45 8.01 -12.32 -23.77
CA GLU A 45 7.45 -11.32 -22.88
C GLU A 45 8.51 -10.31 -22.42
N ALA A 46 9.72 -10.78 -22.05
CA ALA A 46 10.83 -9.92 -21.66
C ALA A 46 11.28 -9.01 -22.82
N PHE A 47 11.29 -9.48 -24.07
CA PHE A 47 11.64 -8.66 -25.22
C PHE A 47 10.60 -7.57 -25.50
N VAL A 48 9.31 -7.86 -25.37
CA VAL A 48 8.25 -6.84 -25.44
C VAL A 48 8.44 -5.79 -24.33
N HIS A 49 8.77 -6.25 -23.12
CA HIS A 49 9.07 -5.36 -22.00
C HIS A 49 10.31 -4.48 -22.29
N TYR A 50 11.39 -5.05 -22.79
CA TYR A 50 12.60 -4.29 -23.16
C TYR A 50 12.32 -3.26 -24.26
N PHE A 51 11.50 -3.63 -25.25
CA PHE A 51 11.06 -2.68 -26.28
C PHE A 51 10.32 -1.49 -25.65
N ASN A 52 9.38 -1.73 -24.72
CA ASN A 52 8.62 -0.67 -24.07
C ASN A 52 9.52 0.23 -23.21
N MET A 53 10.35 -0.37 -22.35
CA MET A 53 11.21 0.35 -21.42
C MET A 53 12.39 1.07 -22.13
N SER A 54 12.69 0.74 -23.38
CA SER A 54 13.66 1.49 -24.17
C SER A 54 13.08 2.83 -24.61
N ASN A 55 13.58 3.95 -24.07
CA ASN A 55 13.16 5.30 -24.42
C ASN A 55 11.67 5.59 -24.09
N ILE A 56 11.35 5.57 -22.80
CA ILE A 56 10.00 5.88 -22.30
C ILE A 56 9.63 7.34 -22.63
N LYS A 57 8.43 7.54 -23.17
CA LYS A 57 7.86 8.87 -23.40
C LYS A 57 7.03 9.28 -22.21
N TYR A 58 7.50 10.29 -21.47
CA TYR A 58 6.73 10.94 -20.41
C TYR A 58 6.02 12.15 -21.00
N PRO A 59 4.68 12.19 -21.01
CA PRO A 59 3.95 13.37 -21.43
C PRO A 59 4.29 14.55 -20.50
N LYS A 60 4.67 15.67 -21.08
CA LYS A 60 4.94 16.91 -20.31
C LYS A 60 3.61 17.61 -20.05
N LEU A 61 3.38 18.04 -18.81
CA LEU A 61 2.20 18.82 -18.46
C LEU A 61 2.18 20.14 -19.27
N PRO A 62 1.16 20.36 -20.12
CA PRO A 62 1.06 21.59 -20.88
C PRO A 62 0.61 22.74 -19.98
N LYS A 63 0.94 23.96 -20.38
CA LYS A 63 0.43 25.19 -19.77
C LYS A 63 -0.85 25.58 -20.51
N VAL A 64 -1.94 25.70 -19.78
CA VAL A 64 -3.27 26.00 -20.31
C VAL A 64 -3.85 27.17 -19.55
N GLU A 65 -4.47 28.10 -20.27
CA GLU A 65 -5.14 29.24 -19.64
C GLU A 65 -6.44 28.78 -18.96
N PRO A 66 -6.82 29.38 -17.83
CA PRO A 66 -8.02 28.99 -17.06
C PRO A 66 -9.31 28.91 -17.90
N GLU A 67 -9.44 29.73 -18.92
CA GLU A 67 -10.63 29.84 -19.80
C GLU A 67 -10.74 28.64 -20.75
N ASP A 68 -9.62 28.02 -21.12
CA ASP A 68 -9.56 26.89 -22.06
C ASP A 68 -9.97 25.55 -21.43
N TYR A 69 -10.16 25.48 -20.09
CA TYR A 69 -10.60 24.27 -19.42
C TYR A 69 -12.07 23.96 -19.73
N PRO A 70 -12.36 22.78 -20.34
CA PRO A 70 -13.72 22.41 -20.77
C PRO A 70 -14.55 21.82 -19.62
N GLU A 71 -15.85 21.59 -19.88
CA GLU A 71 -16.74 20.89 -18.95
C GLU A 71 -16.39 19.41 -18.80
N VAL A 72 -16.61 18.88 -17.58
CA VAL A 72 -16.32 17.48 -17.24
C VAL A 72 -17.38 16.89 -16.30
N ASP A 73 -17.88 15.70 -16.67
CA ASP A 73 -18.71 14.87 -15.81
C ASP A 73 -17.82 13.92 -15.00
N VAL A 74 -17.93 13.95 -13.68
CA VAL A 74 -17.22 13.05 -12.77
C VAL A 74 -18.18 11.95 -12.33
N LEU A 75 -17.97 10.72 -12.78
CA LEU A 75 -18.82 9.58 -12.53
C LEU A 75 -18.19 8.65 -11.48
N VAL A 76 -18.81 8.54 -10.31
CA VAL A 76 -18.41 7.62 -9.24
C VAL A 76 -19.34 6.41 -9.25
N ALA A 77 -18.86 5.28 -9.78
CA ALA A 77 -19.65 4.06 -9.88
C ALA A 77 -19.68 3.29 -8.55
N THR A 78 -20.88 3.02 -8.04
CA THR A 78 -21.09 2.28 -6.79
C THR A 78 -22.22 1.24 -6.91
N TYR A 79 -22.17 0.23 -6.05
CA TYR A 79 -23.18 -0.84 -5.97
C TYR A 79 -23.57 -1.19 -4.54
N ASN A 80 -22.60 -1.60 -3.71
CA ASN A 80 -22.83 -2.07 -2.33
C ASN A 80 -21.71 -1.63 -1.35
N GLU A 81 -20.91 -0.66 -1.74
CA GLU A 81 -19.83 -0.15 -0.89
C GLU A 81 -20.42 0.61 0.32
N PRO A 82 -19.78 0.51 1.50
CA PRO A 82 -20.18 1.25 2.69
C PRO A 82 -20.19 2.76 2.48
N ILE A 83 -21.11 3.45 3.15
CA ILE A 83 -21.28 4.92 3.05
C ILE A 83 -20.01 5.68 3.45
N GLU A 84 -19.26 5.18 4.44
CA GLU A 84 -18.01 5.79 4.87
C GLU A 84 -16.95 5.79 3.76
N ILE A 85 -16.91 4.74 2.94
CA ILE A 85 -16.01 4.67 1.79
C ILE A 85 -16.44 5.67 0.72
N LEU A 86 -17.75 5.70 0.41
CA LEU A 86 -18.32 6.63 -0.56
C LEU A 86 -18.12 8.09 -0.15
N TYR A 87 -18.27 8.38 1.15
CA TYR A 87 -18.05 9.72 1.69
C TYR A 87 -16.61 10.21 1.40
N ARG A 88 -15.59 9.37 1.60
CA ARG A 88 -14.19 9.73 1.32
C ARG A 88 -13.97 10.06 -0.15
N THR A 89 -14.48 9.22 -1.02
CA THR A 89 -14.33 9.39 -2.47
C THR A 89 -15.02 10.66 -2.97
N ILE A 90 -16.28 10.88 -2.57
CA ILE A 90 -17.02 12.05 -3.00
C ILE A 90 -16.45 13.34 -2.39
N ASN A 91 -15.97 13.27 -1.15
CA ASN A 91 -15.28 14.38 -0.51
C ASN A 91 -14.03 14.80 -1.31
N GLY A 92 -13.23 13.82 -1.77
CA GLY A 92 -12.11 14.09 -2.68
C GLY A 92 -12.57 14.72 -3.99
N CYS A 93 -13.65 14.20 -4.60
CA CYS A 93 -14.19 14.75 -5.85
C CYS A 93 -14.66 16.22 -5.73
N VAL A 94 -15.34 16.57 -4.65
CA VAL A 94 -15.81 17.95 -4.38
C VAL A 94 -14.66 18.92 -4.19
N HIS A 95 -13.54 18.44 -3.58
CA HIS A 95 -12.38 19.27 -3.32
C HIS A 95 -11.38 19.36 -4.49
N MET A 96 -11.61 18.66 -5.62
CA MET A 96 -10.75 18.82 -6.79
C MET A 96 -10.73 20.27 -7.27
N ASP A 97 -9.57 20.82 -7.56
CA ASP A 97 -9.40 22.15 -8.10
C ASP A 97 -9.81 22.20 -9.56
N TYR A 98 -10.46 23.29 -9.94
CA TYR A 98 -10.79 23.61 -11.32
C TYR A 98 -10.97 25.11 -11.46
N PRO A 99 -10.58 25.76 -12.60
CA PRO A 99 -10.65 27.20 -12.73
C PRO A 99 -12.07 27.74 -12.59
N ASP A 100 -13.05 27.02 -13.15
CA ASP A 100 -14.47 27.30 -13.00
C ASP A 100 -15.19 26.04 -12.50
N LYS A 101 -15.53 26.02 -11.24
CA LYS A 101 -16.21 24.89 -10.58
C LYS A 101 -17.59 24.58 -11.19
N SER A 102 -18.23 25.52 -11.83
CA SER A 102 -19.53 25.29 -12.49
C SER A 102 -19.44 24.36 -13.70
N LYS A 103 -18.21 24.17 -14.24
CA LYS A 103 -17.92 23.23 -15.32
C LYS A 103 -17.66 21.79 -14.84
N VAL A 104 -17.69 21.52 -13.53
CA VAL A 104 -17.45 20.19 -12.95
C VAL A 104 -18.75 19.64 -12.40
N HIS A 105 -19.26 18.60 -13.03
CA HIS A 105 -20.52 17.96 -12.65
C HIS A 105 -20.24 16.59 -12.04
N ILE A 106 -20.51 16.42 -10.76
CA ILE A 106 -20.17 15.21 -9.99
C ILE A 106 -21.43 14.38 -9.77
N TYR A 107 -21.36 13.07 -10.05
CA TYR A 107 -22.49 12.16 -9.94
C TYR A 107 -22.12 10.85 -9.23
N PHE A 108 -22.97 10.45 -8.29
CA PHE A 108 -23.02 9.03 -7.89
C PHE A 108 -23.83 8.25 -8.93
N CYS A 109 -23.22 7.19 -9.48
CA CYS A 109 -23.88 6.22 -10.36
C CYS A 109 -24.15 4.96 -9.53
N ASP A 110 -25.31 4.93 -8.84
CA ASP A 110 -25.61 3.85 -7.85
C ASP A 110 -26.44 2.73 -8.49
N ASP A 111 -25.76 1.63 -8.78
CA ASP A 111 -26.39 0.39 -9.29
C ASP A 111 -27.20 -0.35 -8.21
N GLY A 112 -27.06 0.04 -6.94
CA GLY A 112 -27.80 -0.51 -5.79
C GLY A 112 -29.13 0.22 -5.49
N SER A 113 -29.36 1.40 -6.09
CA SER A 113 -30.55 2.25 -5.86
C SER A 113 -30.80 2.52 -4.36
N ARG A 114 -29.75 2.86 -3.60
CA ARG A 114 -29.76 2.96 -2.15
C ARG A 114 -30.15 4.36 -1.68
N LYS A 115 -31.12 4.43 -0.78
CA LYS A 115 -31.59 5.69 -0.19
C LYS A 115 -30.48 6.43 0.58
N GLU A 116 -29.61 5.70 1.27
CA GLU A 116 -28.49 6.28 2.03
C GLU A 116 -27.46 6.98 1.11
N VAL A 117 -27.29 6.48 -0.13
CA VAL A 117 -26.41 7.11 -1.13
C VAL A 117 -27.07 8.36 -1.72
N GLU A 118 -28.39 8.33 -1.92
CA GLU A 118 -29.18 9.50 -2.36
C GLU A 118 -29.12 10.62 -1.31
N GLU A 119 -29.25 10.27 -0.03
CA GLU A 119 -29.12 11.21 1.09
C GLU A 119 -27.69 11.79 1.18
N LEU A 120 -26.66 10.96 0.99
CA LEU A 120 -25.28 11.43 0.94
C LEU A 120 -25.05 12.37 -0.25
N ALA A 121 -25.59 12.05 -1.42
CA ALA A 121 -25.48 12.91 -2.60
C ALA A 121 -26.10 14.30 -2.36
N ALA A 122 -27.27 14.34 -1.74
CA ALA A 122 -27.93 15.58 -1.36
C ALA A 122 -27.11 16.38 -0.34
N GLN A 123 -26.53 15.72 0.67
CA GLN A 123 -25.66 16.35 1.67
C GLN A 123 -24.41 16.96 1.06
N MET A 124 -23.82 16.31 0.06
CA MET A 124 -22.59 16.74 -0.61
C MET A 124 -22.84 17.62 -1.83
N HIS A 125 -24.11 17.97 -2.12
CA HIS A 125 -24.55 18.78 -3.28
C HIS A 125 -24.06 18.22 -4.62
N VAL A 126 -24.13 16.89 -4.80
CA VAL A 126 -23.76 16.20 -6.04
C VAL A 126 -24.96 15.47 -6.63
N GLY A 127 -24.89 15.16 -7.93
CA GLY A 127 -25.94 14.44 -8.62
C GLY A 127 -26.06 12.97 -8.18
N TYR A 128 -27.26 12.43 -8.27
CA TYR A 128 -27.53 11.02 -7.98
C TYR A 128 -28.24 10.37 -9.17
N ILE A 129 -27.61 9.34 -9.74
CA ILE A 129 -28.14 8.59 -10.89
C ILE A 129 -28.35 7.14 -10.44
N LYS A 130 -29.59 6.67 -10.55
CA LYS A 130 -29.97 5.28 -10.29
C LYS A 130 -30.54 4.63 -11.53
N ARG A 131 -30.51 3.33 -11.59
CA ARG A 131 -31.17 2.55 -12.64
C ARG A 131 -31.95 1.36 -12.08
N GLU A 132 -32.95 0.89 -12.84
CA GLU A 132 -33.78 -0.23 -12.40
C GLU A 132 -33.20 -1.59 -12.81
N ASP A 133 -32.46 -1.65 -13.92
CA ASP A 133 -31.83 -2.87 -14.38
C ASP A 133 -30.33 -2.89 -14.05
N HIS A 134 -29.78 -4.08 -13.80
CA HIS A 134 -28.35 -4.26 -13.49
C HIS A 134 -27.57 -4.88 -14.66
N LYS A 135 -28.09 -4.75 -15.91
CA LYS A 135 -27.43 -5.32 -17.08
C LYS A 135 -26.10 -4.63 -17.35
N GLY A 136 -25.09 -5.39 -17.78
CA GLY A 136 -23.76 -4.86 -18.07
C GLY A 136 -22.94 -4.45 -16.83
N ALA A 137 -23.45 -4.67 -15.61
CA ALA A 137 -22.75 -4.34 -14.34
C ALA A 137 -22.21 -2.89 -14.39
N LYS A 138 -20.92 -2.67 -14.02
CA LYS A 138 -20.31 -1.34 -14.01
C LYS A 138 -20.35 -0.63 -15.36
N ALA A 139 -20.07 -1.33 -16.47
CA ALA A 139 -20.15 -0.74 -17.82
C ALA A 139 -21.55 -0.24 -18.14
N GLY A 140 -22.58 -1.06 -17.88
CA GLY A 140 -23.97 -0.66 -18.08
C GLY A 140 -24.40 0.49 -17.18
N ASN A 141 -23.90 0.56 -15.95
CA ASN A 141 -24.14 1.67 -15.03
C ASN A 141 -23.53 2.99 -15.58
N LEU A 142 -22.26 2.94 -16.02
CA LEU A 142 -21.59 4.10 -16.62
C LEU A 142 -22.24 4.51 -17.97
N ASN A 143 -22.68 3.56 -18.81
CA ASN A 143 -23.41 3.85 -20.04
C ASN A 143 -24.74 4.55 -19.75
N HIS A 144 -25.47 4.09 -18.74
CA HIS A 144 -26.69 4.75 -18.31
C HIS A 144 -26.42 6.19 -17.83
N ALA A 145 -25.39 6.38 -16.99
CA ALA A 145 -24.99 7.71 -16.53
C ALA A 145 -24.58 8.61 -17.70
N MET A 146 -23.82 8.07 -18.67
CA MET A 146 -23.42 8.79 -19.87
C MET A 146 -24.61 9.26 -20.71
N SER A 147 -25.72 8.51 -20.74
CA SER A 147 -26.95 8.91 -21.47
C SER A 147 -27.72 10.02 -20.78
N LEU A 148 -27.49 10.30 -19.51
CA LEU A 148 -28.16 11.34 -18.71
C LEU A 148 -27.27 12.58 -18.48
N THR A 149 -26.04 12.57 -18.94
CA THR A 149 -25.06 13.65 -18.79
C THR A 149 -24.55 14.11 -20.15
N SER A 150 -23.93 15.29 -20.25
CA SER A 150 -23.63 15.91 -21.55
C SER A 150 -22.25 16.52 -21.71
N SER A 151 -21.44 16.59 -20.65
CA SER A 151 -20.09 17.19 -20.75
C SER A 151 -19.21 16.44 -21.75
N PRO A 152 -18.32 17.12 -22.48
CA PRO A 152 -17.47 16.51 -23.52
C PRO A 152 -16.44 15.56 -22.97
N TYR A 153 -16.16 15.62 -21.66
CA TYR A 153 -15.21 14.77 -20.96
C TYR A 153 -15.87 14.07 -19.79
N ILE A 154 -15.41 12.85 -19.52
CA ILE A 154 -15.90 12.02 -18.44
C ILE A 154 -14.69 11.56 -17.60
N ALA A 155 -14.68 11.92 -16.33
CA ALA A 155 -13.77 11.37 -15.34
C ALA A 155 -14.42 10.18 -14.62
N THR A 156 -13.76 9.03 -14.55
CA THR A 156 -14.31 7.83 -13.91
C THR A 156 -13.53 7.47 -12.65
N PHE A 157 -14.26 7.22 -11.55
CA PHE A 157 -13.71 6.73 -10.29
C PHE A 157 -14.47 5.51 -9.80
N ASP A 158 -13.73 4.54 -9.25
CA ASP A 158 -14.32 3.50 -8.42
C ASP A 158 -14.74 4.09 -7.07
N ALA A 159 -15.72 3.48 -6.44
CA ALA A 159 -16.31 3.92 -5.18
C ALA A 159 -15.31 4.14 -4.03
N ASP A 160 -14.12 3.59 -4.11
CA ASP A 160 -13.07 3.65 -3.09
C ASP A 160 -11.78 4.37 -3.56
N MET A 161 -11.83 5.06 -4.70
CA MET A 161 -10.71 5.84 -5.25
C MET A 161 -10.91 7.31 -4.98
N ILE A 162 -10.08 7.87 -4.10
CA ILE A 162 -10.13 9.25 -3.63
C ILE A 162 -9.19 10.09 -4.51
N PRO A 163 -9.69 11.00 -5.35
CA PRO A 163 -8.84 11.90 -6.12
C PRO A 163 -8.17 12.94 -5.23
N LYS A 164 -6.99 13.40 -5.66
CA LYS A 164 -6.33 14.58 -5.12
C LYS A 164 -6.91 15.86 -5.70
N HIS A 165 -6.65 16.97 -5.03
CA HIS A 165 -7.14 18.29 -5.48
C HIS A 165 -6.74 18.61 -6.92
N ASP A 166 -5.56 18.25 -7.36
CA ASP A 166 -4.99 18.61 -8.66
C ASP A 166 -5.29 17.60 -9.80
N PHE A 167 -6.11 16.57 -9.54
CA PHE A 167 -6.43 15.54 -10.52
C PHE A 167 -6.99 16.10 -11.84
N LEU A 168 -8.03 16.92 -11.76
CA LEU A 168 -8.65 17.50 -12.96
C LEU A 168 -7.73 18.54 -13.62
N MET A 169 -7.07 19.39 -12.82
CA MET A 169 -6.14 20.39 -13.36
C MET A 169 -5.05 19.76 -14.21
N LYS A 170 -4.48 18.64 -13.78
CA LYS A 170 -3.40 17.96 -14.48
C LYS A 170 -3.87 17.11 -15.64
N THR A 171 -4.98 16.42 -15.51
CA THR A 171 -5.48 15.54 -16.59
C THR A 171 -6.17 16.32 -17.72
N MET A 172 -7.00 17.30 -17.37
CA MET A 172 -7.73 18.10 -18.36
C MET A 172 -6.83 19.02 -19.18
N ALA A 173 -5.69 19.44 -18.62
CA ALA A 173 -4.72 20.28 -19.34
C ALA A 173 -4.26 19.65 -20.67
N TYR A 174 -4.10 18.33 -20.75
CA TYR A 174 -3.69 17.66 -21.98
C TYR A 174 -4.77 17.72 -23.06
N PHE A 175 -6.03 17.60 -22.67
CA PHE A 175 -7.14 17.69 -23.62
C PHE A 175 -7.34 19.13 -24.11
N ALA A 176 -7.30 20.10 -23.23
CA ALA A 176 -7.43 21.51 -23.57
C ALA A 176 -6.31 21.98 -24.51
N ASP A 177 -5.05 21.61 -24.24
CA ASP A 177 -3.91 21.92 -25.10
C ASP A 177 -4.06 21.24 -26.49
N GLN A 178 -4.51 19.98 -26.52
CA GLN A 178 -4.70 19.29 -27.79
C GLN A 178 -5.86 19.87 -28.61
N GLU A 179 -6.96 20.25 -27.98
CA GLU A 179 -8.05 20.95 -28.67
C GLU A 179 -7.63 22.29 -29.23
N LYS A 180 -6.82 23.05 -28.47
CA LYS A 180 -6.25 24.32 -28.94
C LYS A 180 -5.40 24.11 -30.20
N LYS A 181 -4.53 23.11 -30.22
CA LYS A 181 -3.72 22.74 -31.37
C LYS A 181 -4.59 22.29 -32.56
N ASN A 182 -5.64 21.53 -32.32
CA ASN A 182 -6.52 21.04 -33.37
C ASN A 182 -7.31 22.16 -34.05
N ARG A 183 -7.66 23.27 -33.34
CA ARG A 183 -8.33 24.43 -33.95
C ARG A 183 -7.51 25.09 -35.05
N GLU A 184 -6.17 24.95 -35.01
CA GLU A 184 -5.24 25.53 -35.97
C GLU A 184 -4.91 24.55 -37.14
N LEU A 185 -5.37 23.30 -37.07
CA LEU A 185 -5.04 22.24 -38.01
C LEU A 185 -6.26 21.85 -38.88
N PRO A 186 -6.05 21.48 -40.18
CA PRO A 186 -7.05 20.83 -40.98
C PRO A 186 -7.56 19.54 -40.29
N GLU A 187 -8.82 19.18 -40.54
CA GLU A 187 -9.45 18.01 -39.91
C GLU A 187 -8.68 16.70 -40.11
N GLU A 188 -8.04 16.53 -41.27
CA GLU A 188 -7.21 15.34 -41.59
C GLU A 188 -5.93 15.23 -40.78
N GLU A 189 -5.42 16.35 -40.26
CA GLU A 189 -4.18 16.41 -39.44
C GLU A 189 -4.46 16.47 -37.94
N GLN A 190 -5.73 16.60 -37.54
CA GLN A 190 -6.11 16.68 -36.13
C GLN A 190 -5.82 15.38 -35.39
N VAL A 191 -5.28 15.53 -34.19
CA VAL A 191 -5.03 14.42 -33.28
C VAL A 191 -6.05 14.43 -32.17
N HIS A 192 -6.77 13.33 -32.02
CA HIS A 192 -7.80 13.21 -30.98
C HIS A 192 -7.29 12.34 -29.82
N LEU A 193 -7.33 12.89 -28.61
CA LEU A 193 -7.03 12.14 -27.39
C LEU A 193 -8.27 11.32 -27.02
N GLY A 194 -8.06 10.05 -26.66
CA GLY A 194 -9.11 9.15 -26.21
C GLY A 194 -9.26 9.19 -24.71
N PHE A 195 -8.19 8.86 -23.98
CA PHE A 195 -8.18 8.90 -22.51
C PHE A 195 -6.80 9.16 -21.93
N ILE A 196 -6.80 9.65 -20.70
CA ILE A 196 -5.62 9.84 -19.87
C ILE A 196 -5.79 9.03 -18.58
N GLN A 197 -4.95 8.01 -18.41
CA GLN A 197 -4.92 7.14 -17.25
C GLN A 197 -3.87 7.61 -16.25
N THR A 198 -4.27 7.78 -14.99
CA THR A 198 -3.33 8.00 -13.87
C THR A 198 -3.14 6.72 -13.06
N PRO A 199 -2.06 6.58 -12.25
CA PRO A 199 -1.84 5.40 -11.45
C PRO A 199 -2.98 5.12 -10.46
N GLN A 200 -3.35 3.85 -10.31
CA GLN A 200 -4.12 3.40 -9.16
C GLN A 200 -3.13 3.05 -8.05
N THR A 201 -3.13 3.84 -6.99
CA THR A 201 -2.34 3.62 -5.78
C THR A 201 -3.27 3.38 -4.59
N PHE A 202 -2.72 2.87 -3.50
CA PHE A 202 -3.52 2.47 -2.35
C PHE A 202 -2.97 3.10 -1.08
N TYR A 203 -3.86 3.62 -0.23
CA TYR A 203 -3.52 4.24 1.04
C TYR A 203 -3.32 3.22 2.18
N ASN A 204 -3.74 1.97 1.99
CA ASN A 204 -3.42 0.87 2.89
C ASN A 204 -2.37 -0.05 2.26
N PRO A 205 -1.52 -0.71 3.06
CA PRO A 205 -0.61 -1.73 2.55
C PRO A 205 -1.41 -2.85 1.90
N ASP A 206 -0.91 -3.36 0.77
CA ASP A 206 -1.49 -4.56 0.19
C ASP A 206 -1.20 -5.80 1.06
N LEU A 207 -1.86 -6.92 0.74
CA LEU A 207 -1.70 -8.13 1.52
C LEU A 207 -0.28 -8.71 1.49
N PHE A 208 0.50 -8.47 0.42
CA PHE A 208 1.89 -8.93 0.35
C PHE A 208 2.76 -8.13 1.31
N GLN A 209 2.60 -6.81 1.31
CA GLN A 209 3.26 -5.93 2.26
C GLN A 209 2.88 -6.29 3.70
N TYR A 210 1.57 -6.39 3.98
CA TYR A 210 1.04 -6.57 5.32
C TYR A 210 1.32 -7.97 5.89
N ASN A 211 0.92 -9.03 5.18
CA ASN A 211 1.03 -10.41 5.69
C ASN A 211 2.48 -10.90 5.81
N LEU A 212 3.42 -10.30 5.06
CA LEU A 212 4.83 -10.65 5.07
C LEU A 212 5.68 -9.69 5.91
N PHE A 213 5.07 -8.77 6.67
CA PHE A 213 5.77 -7.76 7.50
C PHE A 213 6.75 -6.91 6.67
N SER A 214 6.35 -6.52 5.48
CA SER A 214 7.22 -5.88 4.49
C SER A 214 6.72 -4.52 4.03
N GLU A 215 5.91 -3.81 4.86
CA GLU A 215 5.29 -2.53 4.52
C GLU A 215 6.31 -1.44 4.15
N SER A 216 7.51 -1.47 4.75
CA SER A 216 8.60 -0.52 4.44
C SER A 216 9.67 -1.08 3.48
N ARG A 217 9.51 -2.32 2.99
CA ARG A 217 10.56 -3.03 2.24
C ARG A 217 10.23 -3.29 0.79
N ILE A 218 8.94 -3.40 0.47
CA ILE A 218 8.47 -3.66 -0.88
C ILE A 218 7.41 -2.64 -1.27
N PRO A 219 7.40 -2.18 -2.54
CA PRO A 219 6.33 -1.37 -3.05
C PRO A 219 5.02 -2.17 -3.10
N ASN A 220 3.90 -1.47 -3.27
CA ASN A 220 2.64 -2.12 -3.58
C ASN A 220 2.79 -2.97 -4.85
N GLU A 221 2.16 -4.15 -4.88
CA GLU A 221 2.31 -5.11 -6.00
C GLU A 221 1.88 -4.51 -7.34
N GLN A 222 0.95 -3.55 -7.34
CA GLN A 222 0.45 -2.89 -8.55
C GLN A 222 1.27 -1.67 -8.99
N ASP A 223 2.13 -1.12 -8.13
CA ASP A 223 2.92 0.08 -8.44
C ASP A 223 3.77 -0.09 -9.70
N TYR A 224 4.39 -1.25 -9.87
CA TYR A 224 5.18 -1.54 -11.07
C TYR A 224 4.35 -1.47 -12.36
N PHE A 225 3.13 -2.00 -12.32
CA PHE A 225 2.25 -1.94 -13.48
C PHE A 225 1.88 -0.50 -13.85
N TYR A 226 1.43 0.29 -12.88
CA TYR A 226 0.95 1.64 -13.16
C TYR A 226 2.07 2.65 -13.41
N LYS A 227 3.15 2.61 -12.63
CA LYS A 227 4.22 3.61 -12.71
C LYS A 227 5.23 3.36 -13.84
N ASP A 228 5.47 2.10 -14.18
CA ASP A 228 6.45 1.73 -15.19
C ASP A 228 5.81 1.15 -16.46
N VAL A 229 5.08 0.03 -16.34
CA VAL A 229 4.56 -0.69 -17.51
C VAL A 229 3.56 0.15 -18.29
N GLN A 230 2.61 0.80 -17.64
CA GLN A 230 1.61 1.64 -18.28
C GLN A 230 2.25 2.84 -19.00
N VAL A 231 3.14 3.56 -18.33
CA VAL A 231 3.81 4.75 -18.91
C VAL A 231 4.69 4.36 -20.09
N SER A 232 5.38 3.22 -20.01
CA SER A 232 6.20 2.72 -21.11
C SER A 232 5.41 2.43 -22.39
N ARG A 233 4.10 2.18 -22.28
CA ARG A 233 3.19 1.93 -23.41
C ARG A 233 2.75 3.19 -24.16
N ASN A 234 3.03 4.38 -23.63
CA ASN A 234 2.82 5.64 -24.37
C ASN A 234 3.52 5.63 -25.72
N LYS A 235 4.71 5.03 -25.80
CA LYS A 235 5.50 4.92 -27.02
C LYS A 235 4.76 4.23 -28.17
N SER A 236 3.97 3.23 -27.87
CA SER A 236 3.24 2.41 -28.84
C SER A 236 1.74 2.70 -28.90
N ASN A 237 1.25 3.67 -28.14
CA ASN A 237 -0.17 3.94 -27.97
C ASN A 237 -0.96 2.66 -27.64
N SER A 238 -0.52 1.96 -26.58
CA SER A 238 -1.12 0.70 -26.11
C SER A 238 -1.40 0.74 -24.60
N VAL A 239 -1.65 1.93 -24.07
CA VAL A 239 -2.02 2.17 -22.68
C VAL A 239 -3.31 1.42 -22.36
N ILE A 240 -3.38 0.81 -21.21
CA ILE A 240 -4.60 0.12 -20.72
C ILE A 240 -5.46 1.12 -19.97
N TYR A 241 -6.74 1.22 -20.32
CA TYR A 241 -7.73 1.85 -19.49
C TYR A 241 -7.99 0.94 -18.28
N GLY A 242 -7.77 1.46 -17.08
CA GLY A 242 -7.82 0.71 -15.80
C GLY A 242 -9.15 0.80 -15.08
N GLY A 243 -10.18 1.42 -15.69
CA GLY A 243 -11.53 1.49 -15.15
C GLY A 243 -11.76 2.57 -14.10
N SER A 244 -10.73 3.20 -13.59
CA SER A 244 -10.79 4.27 -12.57
C SER A 244 -9.61 5.23 -12.73
N ASN A 245 -9.67 6.40 -12.10
CA ASN A 245 -8.64 7.43 -12.12
C ASN A 245 -8.28 7.87 -13.55
N THR A 246 -9.29 8.01 -14.38
CA THR A 246 -9.13 8.23 -15.83
C THR A 246 -10.08 9.30 -16.31
N VAL A 247 -9.59 10.17 -17.18
CA VAL A 247 -10.45 11.09 -17.95
C VAL A 247 -10.51 10.58 -19.38
N ILE A 248 -11.73 10.52 -19.95
CA ILE A 248 -12.03 9.98 -21.29
C ILE A 248 -12.84 11.01 -22.07
N THR A 249 -12.55 11.20 -23.35
CA THR A 249 -13.43 12.01 -24.20
C THR A 249 -14.74 11.27 -24.47
N ARG A 250 -15.86 11.95 -24.31
CA ARG A 250 -17.20 11.41 -24.62
C ARG A 250 -17.27 10.91 -26.06
N ARG A 251 -16.77 11.70 -27.01
CA ARG A 251 -16.69 11.34 -28.43
C ARG A 251 -16.00 9.96 -28.65
N ALA A 252 -14.90 9.69 -27.95
CA ALA A 252 -14.22 8.40 -28.07
C ALA A 252 -15.05 7.22 -27.58
N LEU A 253 -15.85 7.42 -26.51
CA LEU A 253 -16.78 6.41 -26.01
C LEU A 253 -17.96 6.22 -27.00
N GLU A 254 -18.56 7.27 -27.51
CA GLU A 254 -19.65 7.20 -28.48
C GLU A 254 -19.23 6.48 -29.77
N ASP A 255 -18.03 6.77 -30.30
CA ASP A 255 -17.47 6.14 -31.49
C ASP A 255 -17.26 4.62 -31.36
N VAL A 256 -17.13 4.12 -30.13
CA VAL A 256 -16.98 2.67 -29.85
C VAL A 256 -18.26 2.03 -29.31
N GLY A 257 -19.34 2.82 -29.15
CA GLY A 257 -20.64 2.35 -28.66
C GLY A 257 -20.76 2.29 -27.14
N GLY A 258 -20.02 3.15 -26.42
CA GLY A 258 -20.00 3.26 -24.98
C GLY A 258 -18.96 2.34 -24.31
N PHE A 259 -19.07 2.19 -23.00
CA PHE A 259 -18.29 1.21 -22.23
C PHE A 259 -18.69 -0.21 -22.62
N TYR A 260 -17.72 -1.07 -22.85
CA TYR A 260 -17.93 -2.41 -23.42
C TYR A 260 -18.56 -3.39 -22.42
N GLU A 261 -19.83 -3.74 -22.60
CA GLU A 261 -20.61 -4.57 -21.66
C GLU A 261 -20.39 -6.09 -21.79
N LYS A 262 -19.75 -6.55 -22.88
CA LYS A 262 -19.63 -7.99 -23.17
C LYS A 262 -18.42 -8.66 -22.52
N SER A 263 -17.62 -7.95 -21.69
CA SER A 263 -16.49 -8.49 -20.94
C SER A 263 -16.58 -8.14 -19.46
N ILE A 264 -16.03 -9.01 -18.59
CA ILE A 264 -15.93 -8.75 -17.15
C ILE A 264 -14.86 -7.67 -16.84
N THR A 265 -13.89 -7.48 -17.76
CA THR A 265 -12.94 -6.36 -17.77
C THR A 265 -13.34 -5.43 -18.90
N GLU A 266 -14.42 -4.70 -18.65
CA GLU A 266 -15.01 -3.73 -19.58
C GLU A 266 -14.03 -2.61 -19.93
N ASP A 267 -13.21 -2.22 -18.96
CA ASP A 267 -12.18 -1.21 -19.03
C ASP A 267 -11.09 -1.61 -20.04
N PHE A 268 -10.47 -2.77 -19.87
CA PHE A 268 -9.47 -3.28 -20.80
C PHE A 268 -9.99 -3.36 -22.23
N ALA A 269 -11.24 -3.82 -22.41
CA ALA A 269 -11.87 -3.92 -23.72
C ALA A 269 -12.15 -2.55 -24.33
N THR A 270 -12.74 -1.62 -23.55
CA THR A 270 -13.07 -0.26 -23.99
C THR A 270 -11.81 0.50 -24.44
N GLY A 271 -10.72 0.43 -23.65
CA GLY A 271 -9.45 1.07 -23.99
C GLY A 271 -8.89 0.58 -25.33
N ILE A 272 -8.92 -0.74 -25.58
CA ILE A 272 -8.48 -1.33 -26.86
C ILE A 272 -9.34 -0.83 -28.01
N LEU A 273 -10.67 -0.75 -27.85
CA LEU A 273 -11.59 -0.30 -28.90
C LEU A 273 -11.38 1.17 -29.24
N ILE A 274 -11.16 2.03 -28.26
CA ILE A 274 -10.83 3.45 -28.46
C ILE A 274 -9.55 3.60 -29.27
N GLN A 275 -8.49 2.89 -28.91
CA GLN A 275 -7.22 2.95 -29.63
C GLN A 275 -7.30 2.31 -31.02
N LYS A 276 -8.15 1.30 -31.22
CA LYS A 276 -8.46 0.70 -32.52
C LYS A 276 -9.13 1.70 -33.48
N LYS A 277 -9.82 2.70 -32.96
CA LYS A 277 -10.40 3.80 -33.74
C LYS A 277 -9.39 4.88 -34.09
N GLY A 278 -8.17 4.82 -33.56
CA GLY A 278 -7.09 5.76 -33.88
C GLY A 278 -6.83 6.82 -32.82
N TYR A 279 -7.61 6.87 -31.76
CA TYR A 279 -7.41 7.81 -30.64
C TYR A 279 -6.05 7.58 -29.97
N ILE A 280 -5.39 8.68 -29.57
CA ILE A 280 -4.16 8.64 -28.79
C ILE A 280 -4.50 8.64 -27.29
N CYS A 281 -3.86 7.75 -26.54
CA CYS A 281 -4.11 7.62 -25.10
C CYS A 281 -2.80 7.70 -24.33
N TYR A 282 -2.81 8.36 -23.19
CA TYR A 282 -1.63 8.53 -22.34
C TYR A 282 -1.82 7.90 -20.98
N ALA A 283 -0.73 7.34 -20.43
CA ALA A 283 -0.57 7.04 -19.04
C ALA A 283 0.39 8.06 -18.40
N LEU A 284 -0.02 8.63 -17.28
CA LEU A 284 0.83 9.46 -16.43
C LEU A 284 1.46 8.57 -15.35
N ASN A 285 2.59 8.98 -14.80
CA ASN A 285 3.21 8.28 -13.65
C ASN A 285 3.00 9.02 -12.32
N GLU A 286 2.28 10.12 -12.35
CA GLU A 286 1.97 10.92 -11.17
C GLU A 286 0.75 10.37 -10.43
N VAL A 287 0.90 10.23 -9.11
CA VAL A 287 -0.17 9.73 -8.24
C VAL A 287 -1.17 10.84 -7.95
N LEU A 288 -2.32 10.79 -8.61
CA LEU A 288 -3.40 11.79 -8.50
C LEU A 288 -4.68 11.24 -7.85
N ALA A 289 -4.68 9.99 -7.42
CA ALA A 289 -5.74 9.38 -6.64
C ALA A 289 -5.21 8.20 -5.83
N SER A 290 -5.87 7.90 -4.70
CA SER A 290 -5.55 6.77 -3.84
C SER A 290 -6.80 5.99 -3.45
N GLY A 291 -6.69 4.68 -3.36
CA GLY A 291 -7.81 3.79 -3.07
C GLY A 291 -7.54 2.77 -1.99
N LEU A 292 -8.45 1.83 -1.84
CA LEU A 292 -8.38 0.75 -0.87
C LEU A 292 -7.98 -0.57 -1.52
N SER A 293 -6.82 -1.12 -1.15
CA SER A 293 -6.39 -2.46 -1.54
C SER A 293 -7.22 -3.53 -0.81
N PRO A 294 -7.44 -4.74 -1.40
CA PRO A 294 -8.08 -5.85 -0.71
C PRO A 294 -7.40 -6.18 0.63
N THR A 295 -8.20 -6.33 1.68
CA THR A 295 -7.72 -6.57 3.05
C THR A 295 -7.77 -8.04 3.47
N ASP A 296 -8.33 -8.93 2.63
CA ASP A 296 -8.41 -10.36 2.89
C ASP A 296 -8.04 -11.20 1.66
N LEU A 297 -7.54 -12.41 1.91
CA LEU A 297 -7.06 -13.34 0.87
C LEU A 297 -8.16 -13.75 -0.12
N LYS A 298 -9.39 -13.96 0.33
CA LYS A 298 -10.49 -14.38 -0.52
C LYS A 298 -10.89 -13.30 -1.52
N SER A 299 -10.90 -12.05 -1.07
CA SER A 299 -11.13 -10.87 -1.91
C SER A 299 -10.00 -10.69 -2.93
N LEU A 300 -8.73 -10.86 -2.52
CA LEU A 300 -7.59 -10.83 -3.44
C LEU A 300 -7.70 -11.91 -4.53
N ILE A 301 -7.94 -13.17 -4.15
CA ILE A 301 -8.10 -14.28 -5.11
C ILE A 301 -9.27 -14.01 -6.06
N SER A 302 -10.41 -13.55 -5.55
CA SER A 302 -11.58 -13.21 -6.36
C SER A 302 -11.28 -12.12 -7.38
N GLN A 303 -10.60 -11.05 -6.94
CA GLN A 303 -10.18 -9.94 -7.80
C GLN A 303 -9.23 -10.40 -8.91
N ARG A 304 -8.17 -11.14 -8.57
CA ARG A 304 -7.18 -11.65 -9.54
C ARG A 304 -7.79 -12.65 -10.51
N THR A 305 -8.68 -13.52 -10.04
CA THR A 305 -9.44 -14.47 -10.91
C THR A 305 -10.31 -13.71 -11.90
N ARG A 306 -11.01 -12.67 -11.46
CA ARG A 306 -11.82 -11.82 -12.33
C ARG A 306 -10.98 -11.14 -13.41
N TRP A 307 -9.85 -10.54 -13.05
CA TRP A 307 -8.95 -9.89 -13.99
C TRP A 307 -8.36 -10.88 -15.00
N ALA A 308 -7.86 -12.04 -14.53
CA ALA A 308 -7.31 -13.07 -15.39
C ALA A 308 -8.32 -13.54 -16.43
N ARG A 309 -9.50 -13.93 -15.99
CA ARG A 309 -10.57 -14.39 -16.89
C ARG A 309 -11.07 -13.29 -17.81
N GLY A 310 -11.24 -12.09 -17.31
CA GLY A 310 -11.68 -10.95 -18.11
C GLY A 310 -10.70 -10.61 -19.23
N CYS A 311 -9.40 -10.49 -18.93
CA CYS A 311 -8.38 -10.22 -19.94
C CYS A 311 -8.29 -11.32 -21.01
N ILE A 312 -8.35 -12.60 -20.60
CA ILE A 312 -8.35 -13.74 -21.56
C ILE A 312 -9.61 -13.73 -22.42
N CYS A 313 -10.79 -13.49 -21.82
CA CYS A 313 -12.06 -13.36 -22.54
C CYS A 313 -12.02 -12.23 -23.57
N THR A 314 -11.52 -11.06 -23.18
CA THR A 314 -11.36 -9.89 -24.06
C THR A 314 -10.41 -10.21 -25.20
N GLY A 315 -9.24 -10.82 -24.92
CA GLY A 315 -8.27 -11.22 -25.93
C GLY A 315 -8.86 -12.13 -27.00
N ARG A 316 -9.69 -13.08 -26.57
CA ARG A 316 -10.40 -14.01 -27.46
C ARG A 316 -11.51 -13.31 -28.25
N LYS A 317 -12.39 -12.53 -27.59
CA LYS A 317 -13.53 -11.86 -28.23
C LYS A 317 -13.12 -10.79 -29.23
N LEU A 318 -12.06 -10.03 -28.94
CA LEU A 318 -11.54 -8.98 -29.82
C LEU A 318 -10.55 -9.51 -30.86
N HIS A 319 -10.25 -10.82 -30.88
CA HIS A 319 -9.31 -11.46 -31.81
C HIS A 319 -7.98 -10.70 -31.91
N LEU A 320 -7.36 -10.36 -30.76
CA LEU A 320 -6.19 -9.47 -30.68
C LEU A 320 -5.03 -9.87 -31.60
N LEU A 321 -4.83 -11.16 -31.84
CA LEU A 321 -3.77 -11.66 -32.71
C LEU A 321 -3.97 -11.22 -34.17
N PHE A 322 -5.21 -11.15 -34.64
CA PHE A 322 -5.57 -10.95 -36.04
C PHE A 322 -6.24 -9.60 -36.33
N THR A 323 -6.34 -8.69 -35.33
CA THR A 323 -7.00 -7.41 -35.51
C THR A 323 -6.22 -6.46 -36.44
N PRO A 324 -6.70 -6.16 -37.66
CA PRO A 324 -5.92 -5.45 -38.67
C PRO A 324 -5.72 -3.96 -38.38
N LYS A 325 -6.60 -3.35 -37.59
CA LYS A 325 -6.57 -1.91 -37.28
C LYS A 325 -5.58 -1.54 -36.15
N LEU A 326 -5.02 -2.52 -35.45
CA LEU A 326 -4.00 -2.28 -34.44
C LEU A 326 -2.60 -2.46 -35.05
N LYS A 327 -1.67 -1.55 -34.77
CA LYS A 327 -0.25 -1.66 -35.16
C LYS A 327 0.37 -2.89 -34.47
N PHE A 328 1.44 -3.44 -35.08
CA PHE A 328 2.11 -4.63 -34.52
C PHE A 328 2.53 -4.46 -33.05
N ALA A 329 3.11 -3.32 -32.68
CA ALA A 329 3.53 -3.03 -31.31
C ALA A 329 2.33 -3.00 -30.33
N GLN A 330 1.17 -2.47 -30.75
CA GLN A 330 -0.05 -2.49 -29.95
C GLN A 330 -0.53 -3.93 -29.72
N ARG A 331 -0.60 -4.73 -30.80
CA ARG A 331 -0.99 -6.15 -30.69
C ARG A 331 -0.06 -6.93 -29.77
N ALA A 332 1.26 -6.76 -29.92
CA ALA A 332 2.26 -7.41 -29.07
C ALA A 332 2.04 -7.05 -27.58
N ASN A 333 1.81 -5.78 -27.29
CA ASN A 333 1.54 -5.30 -25.91
C ASN A 333 0.25 -5.85 -25.32
N TYR A 334 -0.84 -5.88 -26.08
CA TYR A 334 -2.11 -6.44 -25.60
C TYR A 334 -2.04 -7.96 -25.44
N LEU A 335 -1.36 -8.65 -26.35
CA LEU A 335 -1.11 -10.09 -26.20
C LEU A 335 -0.24 -10.38 -24.97
N ALA A 336 0.81 -9.59 -24.72
CA ALA A 336 1.59 -9.71 -23.49
C ALA A 336 0.75 -9.49 -22.23
N SER A 337 -0.23 -8.57 -22.26
CA SER A 337 -1.16 -8.35 -21.13
C SER A 337 -2.10 -9.55 -20.89
N VAL A 338 -2.55 -10.19 -21.93
CA VAL A 338 -3.34 -11.43 -21.83
C VAL A 338 -2.46 -12.59 -21.35
N TRP A 339 -1.25 -12.68 -21.92
CA TRP A 339 -0.29 -13.72 -21.61
C TRP A 339 0.20 -13.67 -20.15
N TYR A 340 0.33 -12.50 -19.58
CA TYR A 340 0.68 -12.31 -18.16
C TYR A 340 -0.13 -13.20 -17.20
N TRP A 341 -1.41 -13.43 -17.47
CA TRP A 341 -2.27 -14.25 -16.62
C TRP A 341 -1.97 -15.74 -16.68
N TYR A 342 -1.20 -16.19 -17.67
CA TYR A 342 -0.67 -17.56 -17.72
C TYR A 342 0.61 -17.74 -16.88
N ALA A 343 1.09 -16.72 -16.19
CA ALA A 343 2.20 -16.82 -15.24
C ALA A 343 1.94 -17.89 -14.16
N SER A 344 0.67 -18.18 -13.84
CA SER A 344 0.29 -19.27 -12.95
C SER A 344 0.74 -20.65 -13.46
N TRP A 345 0.60 -20.93 -14.74
CA TRP A 345 1.07 -22.17 -15.37
C TRP A 345 2.59 -22.20 -15.49
N LYS A 346 3.18 -21.09 -15.89
CA LYS A 346 4.63 -20.92 -15.96
C LYS A 346 5.26 -21.21 -14.58
N ARG A 347 4.70 -20.64 -13.52
CA ARG A 347 5.21 -20.81 -12.15
C ARG A 347 5.09 -22.25 -11.67
N PHE A 348 3.96 -22.90 -11.93
CA PHE A 348 3.76 -24.31 -11.63
C PHE A 348 4.82 -25.20 -12.29
N ILE A 349 5.07 -25.01 -13.59
CA ILE A 349 6.07 -25.78 -14.33
C ILE A 349 7.47 -25.56 -13.75
N TYR A 350 7.85 -24.30 -13.41
CA TYR A 350 9.15 -24.00 -12.79
C TYR A 350 9.33 -24.65 -11.43
N ILE A 351 8.29 -24.73 -10.60
CA ILE A 351 8.35 -25.39 -9.30
C ILE A 351 8.38 -26.90 -9.46
N MET A 352 7.54 -27.46 -10.35
CA MET A 352 7.44 -28.91 -10.53
C MET A 352 8.65 -29.52 -11.21
N SER A 353 9.32 -28.79 -12.11
CA SER A 353 10.46 -29.34 -12.89
C SER A 353 11.58 -29.93 -12.01
N PRO A 354 12.15 -29.24 -11.03
CA PRO A 354 13.15 -29.84 -10.14
C PRO A 354 12.58 -30.90 -9.20
N ILE A 355 11.30 -30.79 -8.77
CA ILE A 355 10.62 -31.77 -7.96
C ILE A 355 10.43 -33.09 -8.76
N LEU A 356 10.01 -33.01 -10.03
CA LEU A 356 9.84 -34.18 -10.88
C LEU A 356 11.12 -35.00 -11.00
N PHE A 357 12.25 -34.33 -11.17
CA PHE A 357 13.53 -35.02 -11.21
C PHE A 357 13.92 -35.58 -9.84
N ALA A 358 13.95 -34.75 -8.82
CA ALA A 358 14.53 -35.13 -7.53
C ALA A 358 13.67 -36.12 -6.72
N THR A 359 12.34 -36.14 -6.96
CA THR A 359 11.40 -36.99 -6.21
C THR A 359 10.92 -38.19 -7.03
N PHE A 360 10.72 -38.01 -8.34
CA PHE A 360 10.11 -39.03 -9.20
C PHE A 360 11.06 -39.57 -10.27
N GLY A 361 12.31 -39.07 -10.36
CA GLY A 361 13.30 -39.53 -11.35
C GLY A 361 13.03 -39.09 -12.79
N VAL A 362 12.08 -38.15 -13.02
CA VAL A 362 11.71 -37.68 -14.35
C VAL A 362 12.71 -36.61 -14.82
N MET A 363 13.49 -36.92 -15.84
CA MET A 363 14.48 -35.99 -16.41
C MET A 363 13.75 -34.87 -17.16
N VAL A 364 13.91 -33.61 -16.73
CA VAL A 364 13.30 -32.45 -17.36
C VAL A 364 14.30 -31.69 -18.22
N VAL A 365 15.54 -31.60 -17.77
CA VAL A 365 16.64 -30.94 -18.48
C VAL A 365 17.87 -31.82 -18.42
N ARG A 366 18.50 -32.07 -19.56
CA ARG A 366 19.78 -32.79 -19.63
C ARG A 366 20.90 -31.75 -19.68
N CYS A 367 21.63 -31.60 -18.60
CA CYS A 367 22.75 -30.64 -18.55
C CYS A 367 23.73 -31.00 -17.44
N THR A 368 24.96 -30.48 -17.55
CA THR A 368 25.99 -30.49 -16.54
C THR A 368 26.05 -29.15 -15.81
N LEU A 369 26.67 -29.12 -14.62
CA LEU A 369 26.85 -27.88 -13.87
C LEU A 369 27.66 -26.85 -14.68
N ILE A 370 28.68 -27.28 -15.42
CA ILE A 370 29.53 -26.40 -16.23
C ILE A 370 28.70 -25.72 -17.33
N GLU A 371 27.88 -26.48 -18.03
CA GLU A 371 27.00 -25.92 -19.07
C GLU A 371 26.03 -24.89 -18.51
N VAL A 372 25.46 -25.13 -17.34
CA VAL A 372 24.57 -24.16 -16.66
C VAL A 372 25.34 -22.88 -16.30
N LEU A 373 26.57 -22.98 -15.81
CA LEU A 373 27.41 -21.82 -15.49
C LEU A 373 27.79 -21.02 -16.75
N ILE A 374 27.95 -21.67 -17.89
CA ILE A 374 28.31 -21.01 -19.16
C ILE A 374 27.08 -20.39 -19.81
N PHE A 375 25.96 -21.10 -19.95
CA PHE A 375 24.85 -20.66 -20.77
C PHE A 375 23.76 -19.96 -19.99
N TRP A 376 23.41 -20.49 -18.79
CA TRP A 376 22.28 -19.95 -18.01
C TRP A 376 22.70 -18.81 -17.07
N LEU A 377 23.83 -18.92 -16.37
CA LEU A 377 24.20 -17.95 -15.34
C LEU A 377 24.40 -16.53 -15.89
N PRO A 378 25.12 -16.28 -17.01
CA PRO A 378 25.26 -14.93 -17.54
C PRO A 378 23.94 -14.34 -18.02
N MET A 379 23.08 -15.15 -18.64
CA MET A 379 21.74 -14.76 -19.03
C MET A 379 20.90 -14.37 -17.80
N TYR A 380 20.89 -15.18 -16.75
CA TYR A 380 20.16 -14.94 -15.52
C TYR A 380 20.62 -13.67 -14.79
N LEU A 381 21.93 -13.50 -14.59
CA LEU A 381 22.48 -12.32 -13.94
C LEU A 381 22.18 -11.05 -14.72
N SER A 382 22.42 -11.06 -16.03
CA SER A 382 22.14 -9.90 -16.88
C SER A 382 20.64 -9.56 -16.95
N SER A 383 19.75 -10.56 -16.93
CA SER A 383 18.30 -10.34 -16.88
C SER A 383 17.87 -9.68 -15.57
N ASN A 384 18.40 -10.11 -14.43
CA ASN A 384 18.13 -9.49 -13.13
C ASN A 384 18.62 -8.03 -13.07
N ILE A 385 19.83 -7.77 -13.57
CA ILE A 385 20.38 -6.42 -13.66
C ILE A 385 19.50 -5.55 -14.56
N CYS A 386 19.14 -6.04 -15.75
CA CYS A 386 18.26 -5.31 -16.67
C CYS A 386 16.91 -5.00 -16.04
N LEU A 387 16.26 -5.96 -15.40
CA LEU A 387 14.98 -5.74 -14.73
C LEU A 387 15.09 -4.68 -13.64
N LYS A 388 16.11 -4.81 -12.78
CA LYS A 388 16.34 -3.86 -11.68
C LYS A 388 16.58 -2.44 -12.19
N MET A 389 17.41 -2.27 -13.20
CA MET A 389 17.72 -0.96 -13.79
C MET A 389 16.51 -0.34 -14.49
N MET A 390 15.75 -1.12 -15.24
CA MET A 390 14.62 -0.63 -16.02
C MET A 390 13.40 -0.29 -15.13
N SER A 391 13.19 -1.01 -14.03
CA SER A 391 12.09 -0.76 -13.09
C SER A 391 12.45 0.23 -11.98
N HIS A 392 13.55 0.98 -12.12
CA HIS A 392 13.99 1.94 -11.08
C HIS A 392 13.99 1.34 -9.67
N ASN A 393 14.36 0.06 -9.54
CA ASN A 393 14.32 -0.76 -8.32
C ASN A 393 12.90 -1.08 -7.77
N ILE A 394 11.83 -0.70 -8.43
CA ILE A 394 10.45 -1.00 -7.97
C ILE A 394 10.18 -2.50 -8.03
N ARG A 395 10.70 -3.22 -9.04
CA ARG A 395 10.47 -4.65 -9.21
C ARG A 395 11.74 -5.46 -9.07
N THR A 396 11.66 -6.57 -8.32
CA THR A 396 12.73 -7.55 -8.21
C THR A 396 12.21 -8.94 -8.58
N THR A 397 13.08 -9.78 -9.16
CA THR A 397 12.74 -11.17 -9.51
C THR A 397 12.31 -11.96 -8.27
N LYS A 398 12.94 -11.71 -7.11
CA LYS A 398 12.60 -12.35 -5.83
C LYS A 398 11.11 -12.16 -5.49
N TRP A 399 10.65 -10.94 -5.42
CA TRP A 399 9.26 -10.63 -5.04
C TRP A 399 8.25 -11.04 -6.11
N THR A 400 8.60 -10.90 -7.40
CA THR A 400 7.77 -11.43 -8.50
C THR A 400 7.53 -12.92 -8.34
N ASN A 401 8.59 -13.68 -8.03
CA ASN A 401 8.48 -15.12 -7.79
C ASN A 401 7.60 -15.46 -6.58
N VAL A 402 7.67 -14.68 -5.51
CA VAL A 402 6.78 -14.86 -4.34
C VAL A 402 5.33 -14.60 -4.73
N TYR A 403 5.03 -13.47 -5.41
CA TYR A 403 3.66 -13.14 -5.83
C TYR A 403 3.06 -14.21 -6.74
N GLU A 404 3.80 -14.64 -7.76
CA GLU A 404 3.37 -15.70 -8.65
C GLU A 404 3.17 -17.04 -7.91
N THR A 405 4.05 -17.35 -6.93
CA THR A 405 3.93 -18.59 -6.13
C THR A 405 2.71 -18.58 -5.23
N VAL A 406 2.35 -17.44 -4.65
CA VAL A 406 1.11 -17.32 -3.85
C VAL A 406 -0.13 -17.56 -4.70
N LEU A 407 -0.18 -16.99 -5.90
CA LEU A 407 -1.39 -16.91 -6.72
C LEU A 407 -1.59 -18.09 -7.67
N PHE A 408 -0.53 -18.83 -8.05
CA PHE A 408 -0.62 -19.83 -9.12
C PHE A 408 -1.68 -20.93 -8.85
N PRO A 409 -1.84 -21.48 -7.64
CA PRO A 409 -2.81 -22.57 -7.44
C PRO A 409 -4.25 -22.14 -7.68
N PHE A 410 -4.53 -20.86 -7.47
CA PHE A 410 -5.89 -20.30 -7.57
C PHE A 410 -6.24 -19.85 -8.99
N LEU A 411 -5.22 -19.51 -9.80
CA LEU A 411 -5.43 -18.96 -11.15
C LEU A 411 -5.31 -20.01 -12.26
N MET A 412 -4.66 -21.15 -12.05
CA MET A 412 -4.44 -22.17 -13.08
C MET A 412 -5.74 -22.67 -13.70
N ILE A 413 -6.67 -23.14 -12.89
CA ILE A 413 -7.95 -23.70 -13.40
C ILE A 413 -8.81 -22.59 -14.03
N PRO A 414 -9.02 -21.42 -13.40
CA PRO A 414 -9.79 -20.34 -14.01
C PRO A 414 -9.25 -19.86 -15.36
N THR A 415 -7.94 -19.72 -15.52
CA THR A 415 -7.33 -19.32 -16.80
C THR A 415 -7.51 -20.37 -17.88
N LEU A 416 -7.35 -21.65 -17.54
CA LEU A 416 -7.58 -22.74 -18.47
C LEU A 416 -9.03 -22.79 -18.95
N LEU A 417 -9.99 -22.74 -18.03
CA LEU A 417 -11.42 -22.74 -18.37
C LEU A 417 -11.80 -21.59 -19.29
N GLU A 418 -11.30 -20.38 -18.99
CA GLU A 418 -11.59 -19.22 -19.83
C GLU A 418 -10.96 -19.32 -21.22
N THR A 419 -9.78 -19.94 -21.34
CA THR A 419 -9.13 -20.20 -22.64
C THR A 419 -10.02 -21.05 -23.56
N PHE A 420 -10.69 -22.04 -23.00
CA PHE A 420 -11.64 -22.91 -23.75
C PHE A 420 -13.06 -22.32 -23.85
N GLY A 421 -13.28 -21.08 -23.43
CA GLY A 421 -14.57 -20.41 -23.59
C GLY A 421 -15.60 -20.70 -22.48
N ILE A 422 -15.19 -21.42 -21.42
CA ILE A 422 -16.04 -21.65 -20.25
C ILE A 422 -15.99 -20.42 -19.35
N SER A 423 -16.77 -19.42 -19.72
CA SER A 423 -16.74 -18.10 -19.03
C SER A 423 -17.58 -18.09 -17.74
N MET A 424 -17.25 -17.19 -16.83
CA MET A 424 -18.07 -16.96 -15.62
C MET A 424 -19.42 -16.36 -16.01
N LYS A 425 -20.50 -16.97 -15.54
CA LYS A 425 -21.87 -16.49 -15.80
C LYS A 425 -22.34 -15.39 -14.84
N LYS A 426 -21.70 -15.23 -13.66
CA LYS A 426 -22.09 -14.26 -12.63
C LYS A 426 -20.91 -13.38 -12.24
N PHE A 427 -21.11 -12.08 -12.29
CA PHE A 427 -20.21 -11.08 -11.71
C PHE A 427 -20.32 -11.13 -10.18
N LYS A 428 -19.19 -11.26 -9.48
CA LYS A 428 -19.13 -11.20 -8.02
C LYS A 428 -18.27 -10.01 -7.63
N VAL A 429 -18.91 -8.98 -7.07
CA VAL A 429 -18.22 -7.79 -6.57
C VAL A 429 -17.28 -8.17 -5.42
N THR A 430 -16.08 -7.62 -5.43
CA THR A 430 -15.11 -7.78 -4.33
C THR A 430 -15.64 -7.03 -3.12
N LYS A 431 -15.84 -7.72 -1.98
CA LYS A 431 -16.25 -7.06 -0.74
C LYS A 431 -15.10 -6.19 -0.24
N LYS A 432 -15.37 -4.91 -0.04
CA LYS A 432 -14.45 -3.92 0.53
C LYS A 432 -14.95 -3.52 1.93
N SER A 433 -15.04 -4.50 2.84
CA SER A 433 -15.38 -4.22 4.23
C SER A 433 -14.11 -4.09 5.05
N GLY A 434 -13.88 -2.93 5.66
CA GLY A 434 -12.86 -2.78 6.68
C GLY A 434 -13.12 -3.73 7.85
N SER A 435 -12.08 -4.38 8.36
CA SER A 435 -12.05 -5.30 9.50
C SER A 435 -13.05 -6.45 9.47
N SER A 436 -12.63 -7.59 8.95
CA SER A 436 -13.29 -8.86 9.21
C SER A 436 -12.94 -9.33 10.63
N GLU A 437 -13.85 -9.17 11.59
CA GLU A 437 -13.75 -9.79 12.92
C GLU A 437 -13.89 -11.31 12.87
N LYS A 438 -14.40 -11.89 11.79
CA LYS A 438 -14.51 -13.33 11.62
C LYS A 438 -13.19 -13.90 11.14
N LYS A 439 -12.56 -14.65 12.01
CA LYS A 439 -11.40 -15.51 11.76
C LYS A 439 -11.82 -16.62 10.78
N ASP A 440 -11.90 -16.29 9.47
CA ASP A 440 -12.06 -17.31 8.45
C ASP A 440 -10.85 -18.24 8.55
N ARG A 441 -11.13 -19.55 8.63
CA ARG A 441 -10.08 -20.57 8.61
C ARG A 441 -9.45 -20.55 7.23
N THR A 442 -8.35 -19.79 7.06
CA THR A 442 -7.68 -19.61 5.77
C THR A 442 -6.59 -20.66 5.50
N TRP A 443 -6.26 -21.49 6.50
CA TRP A 443 -5.16 -22.45 6.40
C TRP A 443 -5.30 -23.44 5.22
N TYR A 444 -6.52 -23.78 4.82
CA TYR A 444 -6.75 -24.70 3.68
C TYR A 444 -6.28 -24.13 2.33
N TYR A 445 -6.17 -22.81 2.20
CA TYR A 445 -5.54 -22.17 1.04
C TYR A 445 -4.04 -22.45 0.96
N ALA A 446 -3.40 -22.86 2.05
CA ALA A 446 -1.97 -23.20 2.09
C ALA A 446 -1.71 -24.68 1.67
N ILE A 447 -2.74 -25.53 1.57
CA ILE A 447 -2.57 -26.97 1.28
C ILE A 447 -1.72 -27.21 0.03
N PRO A 448 -1.96 -26.56 -1.14
CA PRO A 448 -1.13 -26.78 -2.31
C PRO A 448 0.36 -26.46 -2.04
N HIS A 449 0.62 -25.37 -1.33
CA HIS A 449 1.99 -24.96 -0.97
C HIS A 449 2.63 -25.92 0.04
N MET A 450 1.87 -26.44 1.01
CA MET A 450 2.37 -27.43 1.97
C MET A 450 2.77 -28.74 1.29
N VAL A 451 1.95 -29.21 0.34
CA VAL A 451 2.28 -30.41 -0.45
C VAL A 451 3.58 -30.20 -1.22
N LEU A 452 3.71 -29.05 -1.90
CA LEU A 452 4.94 -28.72 -2.65
C LEU A 452 6.15 -28.55 -1.72
N ALA A 453 5.97 -28.02 -0.51
CA ALA A 453 7.02 -27.91 0.46
C ALA A 453 7.55 -29.29 0.88
N VAL A 454 6.66 -30.22 1.17
CA VAL A 454 7.05 -31.62 1.52
C VAL A 454 7.79 -32.27 0.37
N LEU A 455 7.27 -32.19 -0.86
CA LEU A 455 7.93 -32.73 -2.04
C LEU A 455 9.31 -32.09 -2.28
N SER A 456 9.44 -30.80 -2.06
CA SER A 456 10.72 -30.08 -2.17
C SER A 456 11.74 -30.56 -1.12
N VAL A 457 11.31 -30.79 0.11
CA VAL A 457 12.18 -31.32 1.17
C VAL A 457 12.67 -32.74 0.83
N ILE A 458 11.78 -33.60 0.35
CA ILE A 458 12.16 -34.94 -0.14
C ILE A 458 13.16 -34.82 -1.28
N GLY A 459 12.91 -33.93 -2.26
CA GLY A 459 13.82 -33.71 -3.37
C GLY A 459 15.19 -33.18 -2.95
N ILE A 460 15.24 -32.22 -2.00
CA ILE A 460 16.48 -31.69 -1.43
C ILE A 460 17.27 -32.84 -0.76
N TRP A 461 16.61 -33.64 0.06
CA TRP A 461 17.22 -34.79 0.72
C TRP A 461 17.83 -35.77 -0.30
N ASN A 462 17.07 -36.13 -1.33
CA ASN A 462 17.54 -37.04 -2.37
C ASN A 462 18.76 -36.46 -3.12
N CYS A 463 18.72 -35.19 -3.51
CA CYS A 463 19.84 -34.56 -4.22
C CYS A 463 21.12 -34.52 -3.35
N VAL A 464 20.97 -34.19 -2.07
CA VAL A 464 22.11 -34.20 -1.12
C VAL A 464 22.67 -35.61 -1.00
N ARG A 465 21.81 -36.60 -0.77
CA ARG A 465 22.22 -38.02 -0.67
C ARG A 465 22.94 -38.47 -1.96
N TRP A 466 22.34 -38.25 -3.15
CA TRP A 466 22.96 -38.66 -4.41
C TRP A 466 24.31 -37.96 -4.67
N THR A 467 24.49 -36.71 -4.24
CA THR A 467 25.76 -36.01 -4.33
C THR A 467 26.84 -36.76 -3.51
N PHE A 468 26.53 -37.18 -2.29
CA PHE A 468 27.45 -37.94 -1.45
C PHE A 468 27.71 -39.38 -1.96
N ASP A 469 26.63 -40.05 -2.44
CA ASP A 469 26.73 -41.45 -2.89
C ASP A 469 27.50 -41.57 -4.21
N THR A 470 27.37 -40.59 -5.12
CA THR A 470 27.94 -40.67 -6.49
C THR A 470 29.15 -39.75 -6.74
N GLY A 471 29.36 -38.78 -5.87
CA GLY A 471 30.39 -37.74 -6.05
C GLY A 471 30.06 -36.72 -7.19
N ARG A 472 28.85 -36.80 -7.80
CA ARG A 472 28.51 -35.95 -8.95
C ARG A 472 28.01 -34.57 -8.48
N ILE A 473 28.67 -33.53 -8.96
CA ILE A 473 28.35 -32.12 -8.63
C ILE A 473 27.17 -31.57 -9.43
N ASP A 474 26.71 -32.26 -10.48
CA ASP A 474 25.59 -31.83 -11.33
C ASP A 474 24.28 -31.68 -10.55
N TYR A 475 24.12 -32.43 -9.45
CA TYR A 475 22.96 -32.32 -8.58
C TYR A 475 22.83 -30.96 -7.88
N PHE A 476 23.90 -30.16 -7.81
CA PHE A 476 23.83 -28.79 -7.30
C PHE A 476 22.95 -27.88 -8.15
N VAL A 477 22.79 -28.15 -9.45
CA VAL A 477 21.86 -27.41 -10.32
C VAL A 477 20.42 -27.59 -9.82
N ILE A 478 20.03 -28.83 -9.56
CA ILE A 478 18.68 -29.14 -9.09
C ILE A 478 18.47 -28.63 -7.66
N LEU A 479 19.48 -28.81 -6.79
CA LEU A 479 19.46 -28.34 -5.41
C LEU A 479 19.27 -26.82 -5.34
N PHE A 480 19.95 -26.04 -6.19
CA PHE A 480 19.76 -24.60 -6.28
C PHE A 480 18.28 -24.23 -6.58
N TRP A 481 17.67 -24.88 -7.56
CA TRP A 481 16.28 -24.62 -7.91
C TRP A 481 15.29 -25.08 -6.84
N LEU A 482 15.54 -26.23 -6.20
CA LEU A 482 14.70 -26.70 -5.11
C LEU A 482 14.74 -25.74 -3.92
N ILE A 483 15.92 -25.28 -3.50
CA ILE A 483 16.07 -24.33 -2.38
C ILE A 483 15.43 -22.98 -2.74
N SER A 484 15.66 -22.48 -3.95
CA SER A 484 15.08 -21.21 -4.41
C SER A 484 13.54 -21.28 -4.44
N ASN A 485 12.97 -22.36 -4.99
CA ASN A 485 11.52 -22.55 -5.00
C ASN A 485 10.97 -22.81 -3.60
N PHE A 486 11.69 -23.56 -2.75
CA PHE A 486 11.29 -23.82 -1.37
C PHE A 486 11.16 -22.51 -0.57
N TYR A 487 12.10 -21.57 -0.74
CA TYR A 487 11.97 -20.23 -0.15
C TYR A 487 10.66 -19.55 -0.57
N ASN A 488 10.33 -19.53 -1.87
CA ASN A 488 9.09 -18.92 -2.36
C ASN A 488 7.83 -19.62 -1.84
N ILE A 489 7.87 -20.95 -1.72
CA ILE A 489 6.77 -21.76 -1.16
C ILE A 489 6.57 -21.45 0.34
N VAL A 490 7.65 -21.35 1.11
CA VAL A 490 7.60 -20.99 2.54
C VAL A 490 7.05 -19.58 2.73
N MET A 491 7.50 -18.62 1.91
CA MET A 491 6.97 -17.25 1.94
C MET A 491 5.47 -17.23 1.58
N SER A 492 5.03 -18.09 0.66
CA SER A 492 3.61 -18.23 0.31
C SER A 492 2.78 -18.81 1.47
N ILE A 493 3.32 -19.77 2.21
CA ILE A 493 2.68 -20.31 3.42
C ILE A 493 2.56 -19.21 4.48
N PHE A 494 3.62 -18.42 4.71
CA PHE A 494 3.55 -17.26 5.61
C PHE A 494 2.52 -16.23 5.16
N PHE A 495 2.43 -15.95 3.87
CA PHE A 495 1.43 -15.05 3.32
C PHE A 495 0.00 -15.53 3.62
N VAL A 496 -0.29 -16.81 3.38
CA VAL A 496 -1.62 -17.41 3.61
C VAL A 496 -1.98 -17.47 5.10
N MET A 497 -1.00 -17.69 5.98
CA MET A 497 -1.21 -17.64 7.44
C MET A 497 -1.73 -16.27 7.90
N GLY A 498 -1.43 -15.23 7.13
CA GLY A 498 -1.89 -13.89 7.41
C GLY A 498 -1.31 -13.26 8.68
N ARG A 499 -1.79 -12.08 8.99
CA ARG A 499 -1.44 -11.31 10.19
C ARG A 499 -2.72 -10.74 10.78
N LYS A 500 -2.82 -10.62 12.10
CA LYS A 500 -3.97 -9.97 12.75
C LYS A 500 -3.95 -8.47 12.46
N ALA A 501 -5.08 -7.92 12.05
CA ALA A 501 -5.24 -6.47 11.95
C ALA A 501 -5.43 -5.90 13.36
N TYR A 502 -4.57 -4.95 13.74
CA TYR A 502 -4.65 -4.29 15.04
C TYR A 502 -5.25 -2.89 14.98
N ARG A 503 -5.34 -2.29 13.78
CA ARG A 503 -5.81 -0.92 13.58
C ARG A 503 -7.10 -0.92 12.76
N LYS A 504 -8.05 -0.09 13.19
CA LYS A 504 -9.31 0.13 12.47
C LYS A 504 -9.11 1.08 11.28
N TYR A 505 -8.23 2.08 11.43
CA TYR A 505 -7.95 3.10 10.43
C TYR A 505 -6.46 3.10 10.09
N GLU A 506 -6.14 3.25 8.81
CA GLU A 506 -4.77 3.44 8.35
C GLU A 506 -4.27 4.85 8.72
N ARG A 507 -2.98 4.97 8.96
CA ARG A 507 -2.33 6.24 9.27
C ARG A 507 -1.57 6.74 8.07
N MET A 508 -1.86 7.98 7.70
CA MET A 508 -1.18 8.71 6.63
C MET A 508 -0.09 9.59 7.23
N GLU A 509 1.02 9.73 6.52
CA GLU A 509 2.03 10.72 6.87
C GLU A 509 1.50 12.11 6.49
N VAL A 510 1.19 12.93 7.49
CA VAL A 510 0.67 14.29 7.33
C VAL A 510 1.60 15.22 8.12
N LYS A 511 2.21 16.19 7.43
CA LYS A 511 3.22 17.11 8.00
C LYS A 511 2.69 18.54 7.97
N GLU A 512 1.65 18.78 8.76
CA GLU A 512 0.98 20.06 8.82
C GLU A 512 1.13 20.71 10.20
N SER A 513 1.03 22.02 10.26
CA SER A 513 1.07 22.76 11.52
C SER A 513 -0.21 22.49 12.32
N CYS A 514 -0.04 22.27 13.62
CA CYS A 514 -1.14 21.96 14.51
C CYS A 514 -1.11 22.83 15.76
N GLU A 515 -2.26 23.31 16.15
CA GLU A 515 -2.52 23.92 17.46
C GLU A 515 -3.35 22.97 18.31
N ILE A 516 -2.94 22.77 19.57
CA ILE A 516 -3.60 21.88 20.52
C ILE A 516 -3.98 22.70 21.73
N THR A 517 -5.25 22.69 22.13
CA THR A 517 -5.70 23.43 23.31
C THR A 517 -6.77 22.65 24.09
N ASN A 518 -6.71 22.73 25.40
CA ASN A 518 -7.79 22.30 26.32
C ASN A 518 -8.62 23.51 26.82
N GLY A 519 -8.42 24.71 26.22
CA GLY A 519 -9.05 25.95 26.66
C GLY A 519 -8.28 26.71 27.75
N ILE A 520 -7.25 26.08 28.34
CA ILE A 520 -6.39 26.67 29.38
C ILE A 520 -4.95 26.82 28.89
N VAL A 521 -4.42 25.74 28.33
CA VAL A 521 -3.06 25.66 27.81
C VAL A 521 -3.13 25.43 26.32
N THR A 522 -2.35 26.15 25.54
CA THR A 522 -2.22 26.00 24.10
C THR A 522 -0.78 25.64 23.75
N ALA A 523 -0.63 24.66 22.85
CA ALA A 523 0.65 24.21 22.34
C ALA A 523 0.62 24.12 20.82
N CYS A 524 1.72 24.54 20.16
CA CYS A 524 1.87 24.42 18.72
C CYS A 524 2.90 23.36 18.37
N GLY A 525 2.64 22.59 17.32
CA GLY A 525 3.52 21.53 16.86
C GLY A 525 3.28 21.17 15.40
N MET A 526 3.93 20.09 14.97
CA MET A 526 3.77 19.54 13.63
C MET A 526 3.19 18.15 13.69
N SER A 527 2.17 17.87 12.88
CA SER A 527 1.67 16.49 12.74
C SER A 527 2.75 15.59 12.14
N GLN A 528 2.77 14.33 12.53
CA GLN A 528 3.65 13.30 11.97
C GLN A 528 2.86 12.28 11.18
N ASP A 529 1.76 11.82 11.75
CA ASP A 529 0.82 10.91 11.11
C ASP A 529 -0.61 11.22 11.59
N ALA A 530 -1.58 11.06 10.70
CA ALA A 530 -2.99 11.25 10.98
C ALA A 530 -3.84 10.12 10.40
N SER A 531 -4.99 9.88 10.98
CA SER A 531 -6.02 8.95 10.52
C SER A 531 -7.39 9.44 10.97
N GLU A 532 -8.46 8.84 10.49
CA GLU A 532 -9.81 9.21 10.95
C GLU A 532 -10.04 8.99 12.45
N GLY A 533 -9.30 8.09 13.09
CA GLY A 533 -9.46 7.78 14.51
C GLY A 533 -8.34 8.33 15.40
N GLY A 534 -7.37 9.05 14.88
CA GLY A 534 -6.31 9.62 15.70
C GLY A 534 -5.23 10.35 14.92
N ILE A 535 -4.49 11.20 15.63
CA ILE A 535 -3.40 12.00 15.09
C ILE A 535 -2.20 11.95 16.03
N SER A 536 -1.00 12.00 15.49
CA SER A 536 0.22 12.18 16.26
C SER A 536 0.91 13.50 15.91
N ILE A 537 1.29 14.26 16.95
CA ILE A 537 1.85 15.59 16.83
C ILE A 537 3.17 15.63 17.59
N LEU A 538 4.16 16.25 16.98
CA LEU A 538 5.49 16.48 17.55
C LEU A 538 5.55 17.87 18.16
N LEU A 539 5.80 17.94 19.46
CA LEU A 539 5.99 19.17 20.22
C LEU A 539 7.48 19.35 20.57
N LYS A 540 7.95 20.57 20.59
CA LYS A 540 9.31 20.92 21.08
C LYS A 540 9.39 20.80 22.60
N GLU A 541 8.30 21.08 23.28
CA GLU A 541 8.20 21.12 24.73
C GLU A 541 7.11 20.15 25.22
N PRO A 542 7.30 19.52 26.36
CA PRO A 542 6.26 18.72 26.96
C PRO A 542 5.16 19.63 27.53
N VAL A 543 3.91 19.19 27.35
CA VAL A 543 2.72 19.87 27.86
C VAL A 543 1.92 18.88 28.71
N ASP A 544 1.41 19.34 29.82
CA ASP A 544 0.66 18.52 30.77
C ASP A 544 -0.83 18.48 30.39
N PHE A 545 -1.17 17.65 29.40
CA PHE A 545 -2.55 17.30 29.09
C PHE A 545 -2.93 15.98 29.79
N ASP A 546 -4.05 15.95 30.52
CA ASP A 546 -4.56 14.73 31.14
C ASP A 546 -5.08 13.76 30.06
N ASP A 547 -4.93 12.45 30.28
CA ASP A 547 -5.45 11.39 29.41
C ASP A 547 -6.98 11.27 29.44
N GLU A 548 -7.66 11.85 30.44
CA GLU A 548 -9.12 11.94 30.56
C GLU A 548 -9.70 13.26 30.04
N GLU A 549 -8.85 14.25 29.75
CA GLU A 549 -9.23 15.59 29.35
C GLU A 549 -9.50 15.68 27.84
N GLU A 550 -10.55 16.40 27.47
CA GLU A 550 -10.83 16.72 26.08
C GLU A 550 -9.91 17.84 25.59
N VAL A 551 -9.28 17.62 24.46
CA VAL A 551 -8.44 18.61 23.77
C VAL A 551 -9.00 18.91 22.40
N TYR A 552 -8.89 20.15 21.98
CA TYR A 552 -9.19 20.58 20.62
C TYR A 552 -7.89 20.69 19.84
N ILE A 553 -7.88 20.09 18.66
CA ILE A 553 -6.73 20.07 17.76
C ILE A 553 -7.15 20.75 16.49
N THR A 554 -6.47 21.84 16.14
CA THR A 554 -6.66 22.57 14.89
C THR A 554 -5.47 22.26 13.99
N ILE A 555 -5.74 21.79 12.77
CA ILE A 555 -4.75 21.44 11.76
C ILE A 555 -4.88 22.48 10.65
N HIS A 556 -3.76 23.08 10.26
CA HIS A 556 -3.69 24.07 9.20
C HIS A 556 -2.95 23.49 8.01
N ASP A 557 -3.66 23.24 6.93
CA ASP A 557 -3.11 22.97 5.61
C ASP A 557 -3.03 24.29 4.80
N HIS A 558 -2.36 24.26 3.65
CA HIS A 558 -2.23 25.42 2.76
C HIS A 558 -3.57 26.03 2.33
N LYS A 559 -4.64 25.26 2.36
CA LYS A 559 -5.97 25.63 1.82
C LYS A 559 -7.09 25.60 2.87
N TYR A 560 -7.02 24.68 3.80
CA TYR A 560 -8.09 24.43 4.76
C TYR A 560 -7.59 24.37 6.19
N GLU A 561 -8.49 24.69 7.10
CA GLU A 561 -8.31 24.52 8.53
C GLU A 561 -9.35 23.49 9.03
N ALA A 562 -8.88 22.51 9.78
CA ALA A 562 -9.75 21.51 10.38
C ALA A 562 -9.61 21.47 11.89
N ARG A 563 -10.71 21.61 12.62
CA ARG A 563 -10.76 21.54 14.08
C ARG A 563 -11.44 20.25 14.51
N VAL A 564 -10.74 19.44 15.30
CA VAL A 564 -11.24 18.16 15.81
C VAL A 564 -11.08 18.09 17.32
N ARG A 565 -11.89 17.23 17.96
CA ARG A 565 -11.85 17.00 19.40
C ARG A 565 -11.36 15.58 19.68
N GLY A 566 -10.48 15.45 20.67
CA GLY A 566 -9.90 14.18 21.03
C GLY A 566 -9.32 14.13 22.43
N ARG A 567 -8.58 13.05 22.73
CA ARG A 567 -7.90 12.83 24.02
C ARG A 567 -6.50 12.29 23.81
N VAL A 568 -5.60 12.57 24.74
CA VAL A 568 -4.24 12.02 24.74
C VAL A 568 -4.29 10.52 25.04
N VAL A 569 -3.70 9.72 24.15
CA VAL A 569 -3.61 8.26 24.30
C VAL A 569 -2.21 7.83 24.70
N LEU A 570 -1.19 8.52 24.16
CA LEU A 570 0.21 8.15 24.34
C LEU A 570 1.11 9.36 24.20
N VAL A 571 2.06 9.49 25.11
CA VAL A 571 3.14 10.47 25.01
C VAL A 571 4.47 9.74 25.05
N THR A 572 5.30 9.96 24.02
CA THR A 572 6.63 9.35 23.94
C THR A 572 7.67 10.41 23.58
N ARG A 573 8.91 10.18 23.96
CA ARG A 573 10.03 11.04 23.55
C ARG A 573 10.67 10.48 22.26
N LYS A 574 10.88 11.36 21.28
CA LYS A 574 11.53 11.02 20.00
C LYS A 574 12.71 11.98 19.77
N GLY A 575 13.90 11.60 20.24
CA GLY A 575 15.04 12.51 20.28
C GLY A 575 14.77 13.69 21.22
N ASP A 576 14.88 14.91 20.69
CA ASP A 576 14.59 16.14 21.44
C ASP A 576 13.14 16.58 21.38
N LEU A 577 12.31 15.87 20.63
CA LEU A 577 10.89 16.18 20.45
C LEU A 577 10.01 15.25 21.31
N TRP A 578 8.84 15.74 21.63
CA TRP A 578 7.79 15.01 22.33
C TRP A 578 6.68 14.61 21.35
N LYS A 579 6.47 13.33 21.17
CA LYS A 579 5.38 12.80 20.33
C LYS A 579 4.15 12.57 21.19
N TYR A 580 3.12 13.35 20.95
CA TYR A 580 1.77 13.20 21.49
C TYR A 580 0.91 12.46 20.49
N VAL A 581 0.21 11.43 20.93
CA VAL A 581 -0.75 10.68 20.12
C VAL A 581 -2.13 10.92 20.73
N PHE A 582 -3.04 11.40 19.90
CA PHE A 582 -4.42 11.69 20.29
C PHE A 582 -5.36 10.69 19.61
N SER A 583 -6.39 10.21 20.32
CA SER A 583 -7.60 9.70 19.69
C SER A 583 -8.42 10.88 19.18
N ILE A 584 -9.17 10.69 18.11
CA ILE A 584 -10.18 11.64 17.65
C ILE A 584 -11.53 11.05 18.01
N ASP A 585 -12.24 11.75 18.86
CA ASP A 585 -13.55 11.34 19.35
C ASP A 585 -14.66 11.99 18.49
N ASP A 586 -14.41 13.20 17.96
CA ASP A 586 -15.34 13.96 17.14
C ASP A 586 -14.61 14.89 16.17
N MET A 587 -15.05 14.91 14.91
CA MET A 587 -14.51 15.82 13.88
C MET A 587 -15.25 17.15 13.80
N LEU A 588 -16.21 17.38 14.69
CA LEU A 588 -17.02 18.59 14.75
C LEU A 588 -17.65 18.95 13.38
N GLN A 589 -17.63 20.21 13.03
CA GLN A 589 -18.10 20.70 11.72
C GLN A 589 -17.04 20.59 10.61
N SER A 590 -15.81 20.20 10.95
CA SER A 590 -14.65 20.14 10.05
C SER A 590 -14.36 18.74 9.51
N LYS A 591 -15.38 17.87 9.45
CA LYS A 591 -15.20 16.48 8.98
C LYS A 591 -14.70 16.43 7.52
N SER A 592 -15.25 17.30 6.68
CA SER A 592 -14.91 17.37 5.27
C SER A 592 -13.46 17.80 5.04
N GLU A 593 -13.06 18.87 5.71
CA GLU A 593 -11.72 19.44 5.63
C GLU A 593 -10.67 18.50 6.26
N TYR A 594 -10.99 17.89 7.40
CA TYR A 594 -10.11 16.95 8.06
C TYR A 594 -9.83 15.71 7.19
N ILE A 595 -10.85 15.14 6.58
CA ILE A 595 -10.71 14.00 5.67
C ILE A 595 -9.94 14.40 4.41
N TYR A 596 -10.18 15.61 3.86
CA TYR A 596 -9.40 16.14 2.76
C TYR A 596 -7.92 16.22 3.12
N ILE A 597 -7.55 16.86 4.23
CA ILE A 597 -6.16 17.01 4.68
C ILE A 597 -5.44 15.66 4.81
N ILE A 598 -6.13 14.63 5.32
CA ILE A 598 -5.54 13.28 5.46
C ILE A 598 -5.24 12.65 4.11
N TYR A 599 -6.20 12.69 3.17
CA TYR A 599 -6.11 11.89 1.95
C TYR A 599 -5.46 12.63 0.79
N ASP A 600 -5.50 13.97 0.74
CA ASP A 600 -4.87 14.74 -0.31
C ASP A 600 -3.34 14.71 -0.22
N ASN A 601 -2.79 14.75 1.00
CA ASN A 601 -1.35 14.67 1.26
C ASN A 601 -0.76 13.26 1.07
N PHE A 602 -1.57 12.27 0.72
CA PHE A 602 -1.12 10.90 0.56
C PHE A 602 -0.07 10.77 -0.56
N THR A 603 1.03 10.11 -0.23
CA THR A 603 2.03 9.61 -1.18
C THR A 603 1.94 8.10 -1.27
N SER A 604 2.35 7.48 -2.39
CA SER A 604 2.33 6.01 -2.50
C SER A 604 3.18 5.36 -1.40
N MET A 605 2.66 4.31 -0.78
CA MET A 605 3.39 3.53 0.23
C MET A 605 4.27 2.46 -0.42
N PRO A 606 5.46 2.18 0.14
CA PRO A 606 6.16 2.95 1.17
C PRO A 606 6.84 4.19 0.61
N VAL A 607 6.96 5.21 1.43
CA VAL A 607 7.63 6.48 1.06
C VAL A 607 9.13 6.25 0.82
N ASN A 608 9.75 5.38 1.61
CA ASN A 608 11.15 4.99 1.49
C ASN A 608 11.28 3.47 1.52
N LEU A 609 11.87 2.90 0.47
CA LEU A 609 12.16 1.47 0.39
C LEU A 609 13.44 1.13 1.16
N ASP A 610 13.38 0.15 2.05
CA ASP A 610 14.57 -0.47 2.63
C ASP A 610 15.12 -1.52 1.65
N GLU A 611 16.12 -1.14 0.86
CA GLU A 611 16.74 -1.98 -0.18
C GLU A 611 17.65 -3.09 0.37
N SER A 612 17.97 -3.09 1.67
CA SER A 612 19.04 -3.91 2.25
C SER A 612 18.60 -5.32 2.67
N SER A 613 17.33 -5.70 2.54
CA SER A 613 16.82 -6.97 3.07
C SER A 613 17.24 -8.20 2.27
N SER A 614 17.95 -9.13 2.93
CA SER A 614 18.25 -10.47 2.40
C SER A 614 17.02 -11.39 2.49
N SER A 615 17.04 -12.52 1.74
CA SER A 615 16.01 -13.57 1.88
C SER A 615 15.98 -14.18 3.29
N PHE A 616 17.12 -14.21 3.98
CA PHE A 616 17.21 -14.64 5.36
C PHE A 616 16.52 -13.66 6.32
N ASP A 617 16.69 -12.35 6.11
CA ASP A 617 16.02 -11.34 6.91
C ASP A 617 14.50 -11.41 6.75
N ASP A 618 14.02 -11.67 5.53
CA ASP A 618 12.58 -11.84 5.28
C ASP A 618 12.03 -13.06 6.04
N LEU A 619 12.71 -14.20 6.00
CA LEU A 619 12.31 -15.39 6.76
C LEU A 619 12.34 -15.12 8.27
N ARG A 620 13.44 -14.56 8.78
CA ARG A 620 13.60 -14.20 10.20
C ARG A 620 12.48 -13.28 10.66
N LEU A 621 12.18 -12.23 9.89
CA LEU A 621 11.13 -11.28 10.20
C LEU A 621 9.75 -11.95 10.25
N ASN A 622 9.45 -12.82 9.28
CA ASN A 622 8.20 -13.54 9.23
C ASN A 622 8.03 -14.54 10.38
N ILE A 623 9.09 -15.16 10.85
CA ILE A 623 9.08 -16.04 12.04
C ILE A 623 8.92 -15.21 13.31
N THR A 624 9.79 -14.20 13.52
CA THR A 624 9.81 -13.42 14.76
C THR A 624 8.58 -12.51 14.89
N GLY A 625 8.08 -11.96 13.79
CA GLY A 625 6.89 -11.11 13.78
C GLY A 625 5.59 -11.84 14.16
N ARG A 626 5.55 -13.17 13.95
CA ARG A 626 4.41 -14.03 14.33
C ARG A 626 4.51 -14.62 15.73
N THR A 627 5.69 -14.60 16.29
CA THR A 627 5.90 -15.04 17.68
C THR A 627 5.23 -14.05 18.61
N PRO A 628 4.37 -14.48 19.56
CA PRO A 628 3.79 -13.59 20.54
C PRO A 628 4.91 -12.88 21.30
N LYS A 629 5.09 -11.58 21.01
CA LYS A 629 5.94 -10.76 21.88
C LYS A 629 5.18 -10.64 23.20
N LYS A 630 5.86 -10.90 24.33
CA LYS A 630 5.39 -10.37 25.62
C LYS A 630 5.26 -8.87 25.39
N VAL A 631 4.01 -8.39 25.33
CA VAL A 631 3.73 -6.96 25.20
C VAL A 631 4.05 -6.41 26.59
N PHE A 632 5.27 -5.94 26.76
CA PHE A 632 5.53 -4.99 27.82
C PHE A 632 4.67 -3.79 27.50
N GLN A 633 3.71 -3.48 28.34
CA GLN A 633 2.90 -2.27 28.19
C GLN A 633 3.87 -1.10 28.37
N ASN A 634 4.29 -0.49 27.24
CA ASN A 634 4.99 0.78 27.30
C ASN A 634 4.11 1.77 28.08
N ARG A 635 4.73 2.56 28.94
CA ARG A 635 4.02 3.62 29.65
C ARG A 635 3.23 4.47 28.66
N LYS A 636 1.97 4.73 28.96
CA LYS A 636 1.15 5.63 28.14
C LYS A 636 1.73 7.03 28.10
N MET A 637 2.31 7.49 29.23
CA MET A 637 2.85 8.84 29.37
C MET A 637 4.36 8.78 29.67
N ALA A 638 5.17 9.43 28.82
CA ALA A 638 6.61 9.52 29.04
C ALA A 638 6.95 10.34 30.26
N ARG A 639 8.09 10.05 30.89
CA ARG A 639 8.60 10.85 31.99
C ARG A 639 9.23 12.12 31.48
N ILE A 640 8.87 13.24 32.07
CA ILE A 640 9.50 14.53 31.86
C ILE A 640 10.66 14.64 32.86
N PRO A 641 11.91 14.67 32.40
CA PRO A 641 13.05 14.84 33.30
C PRO A 641 13.00 16.25 33.91
N ILE A 642 12.95 16.29 35.23
CA ILE A 642 12.96 17.51 36.03
C ILE A 642 14.20 17.46 36.92
N GLN A 643 14.72 18.60 37.29
CA GLN A 643 15.71 18.70 38.35
C GLN A 643 15.40 19.94 39.19
N ALA A 644 14.57 19.74 40.19
CA ALA A 644 14.18 20.80 41.11
C ALA A 644 14.42 20.35 42.56
N ASP A 645 15.14 21.16 43.30
CA ASP A 645 15.31 20.97 44.76
C ASP A 645 14.20 21.74 45.45
N VAL A 646 13.35 21.02 46.16
CA VAL A 646 12.18 21.59 46.86
C VAL A 646 12.21 21.17 48.32
N LYS A 647 11.67 22.02 49.22
CA LYS A 647 11.47 21.67 50.62
C LYS A 647 10.01 21.25 50.83
N SER A 648 9.81 20.09 51.43
CA SER A 648 8.46 19.70 51.87
C SER A 648 7.91 20.63 52.97
N GLU A 649 6.61 20.58 53.20
CA GLU A 649 6.01 21.32 54.33
C GLU A 649 6.61 20.93 55.70
N SER A 650 7.13 19.69 55.80
CA SER A 650 7.86 19.22 56.99
C SER A 650 9.32 19.71 57.06
N GLY A 651 9.77 20.57 56.13
CA GLY A 651 11.11 21.14 56.09
C GLY A 651 12.17 20.23 55.46
N ARG A 652 11.84 19.02 54.99
CA ARG A 652 12.79 18.08 54.38
C ARG A 652 13.16 18.50 52.98
N LYS A 653 14.44 18.52 52.67
CA LYS A 653 14.93 18.73 51.30
C LYS A 653 14.72 17.48 50.46
N VAL A 654 14.06 17.62 49.32
CA VAL A 654 13.84 16.58 48.31
C VAL A 654 14.19 17.11 46.92
N THR A 655 14.76 16.26 46.11
CA THR A 655 15.02 16.60 44.69
C THR A 655 14.00 15.87 43.83
N ILE A 656 13.28 16.60 42.98
CA ILE A 656 12.39 16.02 41.98
C ILE A 656 13.24 15.60 40.78
N GLU A 657 13.29 14.32 40.50
CA GLU A 657 14.11 13.74 39.41
C GLU A 657 13.33 13.66 38.08
N ASN A 658 12.04 13.34 38.15
CA ASN A 658 11.15 13.39 36.99
C ASN A 658 9.68 13.53 37.40
N TYR A 659 8.90 14.05 36.46
CA TYR A 659 7.46 14.18 36.50
C TYR A 659 6.83 13.26 35.44
N ASN A 660 5.84 12.52 35.81
CA ASN A 660 5.05 11.69 34.90
C ASN A 660 3.58 11.93 35.18
N TYR A 661 3.10 13.13 34.88
CA TYR A 661 1.69 13.51 34.98
C TYR A 661 1.07 13.18 36.35
N LYS A 662 0.67 11.94 36.62
CA LYS A 662 0.10 11.46 37.89
C LYS A 662 1.13 11.01 38.92
N TYR A 663 2.45 11.00 38.56
CA TYR A 663 3.51 10.48 39.40
C TYR A 663 4.72 11.40 39.46
N LEU A 664 5.41 11.40 40.58
CA LEU A 664 6.73 12.06 40.80
C LEU A 664 7.76 11.03 41.24
N LEU A 665 8.97 11.14 40.71
CA LEU A 665 10.13 10.46 41.25
C LEU A 665 10.95 11.47 42.07
N LEU A 666 11.13 11.15 43.34
CA LEU A 666 11.87 11.99 44.29
C LEU A 666 13.13 11.28 44.74
N SER A 667 14.22 12.04 44.92
CA SER A 667 15.42 11.57 45.61
C SER A 667 15.68 12.38 46.85
N TYR A 668 15.94 11.70 47.94
CA TYR A 668 16.29 12.32 49.24
C TYR A 668 17.00 11.31 50.15
N ALA A 669 17.73 11.84 51.18
CA ALA A 669 18.38 11.04 52.18
C ALA A 669 17.48 10.81 53.41
N GLY A 670 17.62 9.63 54.06
CA GLY A 670 16.94 9.28 55.28
C GLY A 670 15.72 8.35 55.09
N GLU A 671 14.93 8.19 56.16
CA GLU A 671 13.82 7.24 56.17
C GLU A 671 12.71 7.60 55.15
N ARG A 672 12.06 6.54 54.67
CA ARG A 672 10.92 6.61 53.72
C ARG A 672 9.72 7.34 54.38
N LEU A 673 9.11 8.25 53.64
CA LEU A 673 7.87 8.93 54.00
C LEU A 673 6.69 8.28 53.25
N ASN A 674 5.63 7.89 54.00
CA ASN A 674 4.44 7.28 53.39
C ASN A 674 3.55 8.31 52.66
N GLY A 675 3.57 9.57 53.11
CA GLY A 675 2.89 10.71 52.51
C GLY A 675 3.73 11.94 52.61
N LEU A 676 3.60 12.85 51.65
CA LEU A 676 4.38 14.06 51.55
C LEU A 676 3.57 15.20 50.92
N SER A 677 3.53 16.36 51.57
CA SER A 677 3.02 17.58 50.98
C SER A 677 4.19 18.39 50.42
N LEU A 678 4.18 18.63 49.10
CA LEU A 678 5.27 19.24 48.40
C LEU A 678 4.82 20.54 47.72
N PRO A 679 5.16 21.72 48.24
CA PRO A 679 4.91 22.96 47.56
C PRO A 679 5.89 23.14 46.40
N LEU A 680 5.36 23.25 45.16
CA LEU A 680 6.16 23.49 43.98
C LEU A 680 6.42 24.99 43.76
N CYS A 681 5.37 25.80 43.92
CA CYS A 681 5.41 27.24 43.85
C CYS A 681 4.26 27.82 44.67
N GLU A 682 4.16 29.15 44.76
CA GLU A 682 3.14 29.86 45.54
C GLU A 682 1.71 29.45 45.09
N GLY A 683 0.96 28.86 46.00
CA GLY A 683 -0.39 28.40 45.77
C GLY A 683 -0.53 27.05 45.03
N LEU A 684 0.57 26.32 44.82
CA LEU A 684 0.59 25.00 44.18
C LEU A 684 1.27 23.97 45.12
N VAL A 685 0.48 23.14 45.77
CA VAL A 685 0.97 22.09 46.68
C VAL A 685 0.52 20.72 46.13
N LEU A 686 1.48 19.82 45.94
CA LEU A 686 1.21 18.43 45.59
C LEU A 686 1.07 17.57 46.87
N GLN A 687 0.01 16.79 46.94
CA GLN A 687 -0.15 15.77 47.94
C GLN A 687 0.25 14.42 47.40
N LEU A 688 1.28 13.83 47.98
CA LEU A 688 1.97 12.67 47.45
C LEU A 688 1.78 11.44 48.36
N SER A 689 1.49 10.30 47.75
CA SER A 689 1.45 9.00 48.43
C SER A 689 2.53 8.09 47.88
N TYR A 690 3.31 7.51 48.77
CA TYR A 690 4.38 6.57 48.40
C TYR A 690 3.82 5.36 47.67
N GLN A 691 4.52 4.94 46.60
CA GLN A 691 4.17 3.75 45.82
C GLN A 691 5.27 2.67 45.91
N THR A 692 6.51 3.01 45.57
CA THR A 692 7.61 2.06 45.58
C THR A 692 8.97 2.77 45.67
N VAL A 693 10.00 2.01 46.06
CA VAL A 693 11.40 2.48 46.04
C VAL A 693 12.09 2.01 44.76
N ILE A 694 12.94 2.86 44.21
CA ILE A 694 13.67 2.58 43.00
C ILE A 694 15.15 2.85 43.27
N GLY A 695 15.93 1.79 43.52
CA GLY A 695 17.30 1.92 44.02
C GLY A 695 17.35 2.40 45.45
N ASP A 696 18.51 2.85 45.93
CA ASP A 696 18.76 3.11 47.37
C ASP A 696 18.19 4.42 47.90
N THR A 697 17.99 5.42 47.00
CA THR A 697 17.63 6.79 47.42
C THR A 697 16.53 7.43 46.57
N MET A 698 15.89 6.69 45.66
CA MET A 698 14.83 7.20 44.82
C MET A 698 13.49 6.54 45.16
N TYR A 699 12.47 7.38 45.25
CA TYR A 699 11.12 6.96 45.69
C TYR A 699 10.09 7.46 44.69
N LEU A 700 9.20 6.55 44.24
CA LEU A 700 8.08 6.89 43.37
C LEU A 700 6.86 7.26 44.24
N TYR A 701 6.28 8.39 43.94
CA TYR A 701 5.08 8.89 44.60
C TYR A 701 3.96 9.12 43.56
N ARG A 702 2.72 8.81 43.98
CA ARG A 702 1.51 9.20 43.22
C ARG A 702 1.00 10.53 43.75
N ILE A 703 0.58 11.41 42.83
CA ILE A 703 -0.03 12.70 43.13
C ILE A 703 -1.52 12.46 43.42
N MET A 704 -1.93 12.61 44.69
CA MET A 704 -3.27 12.27 45.11
C MET A 704 -4.30 13.34 44.75
N ASN A 705 -3.89 14.59 44.72
CA ASN A 705 -4.76 15.72 44.37
C ASN A 705 -4.66 16.14 42.91
N TYR A 706 -4.12 15.27 42.02
CA TYR A 706 -3.89 15.54 40.60
C TYR A 706 -5.17 16.02 39.91
N ALA A 707 -6.29 15.31 40.02
CA ALA A 707 -7.55 15.68 39.38
C ALA A 707 -8.10 17.05 39.84
N ALA A 708 -7.89 17.41 41.14
CA ALA A 708 -8.30 18.70 41.65
C ALA A 708 -7.42 19.85 41.14
N LEU A 709 -6.13 19.57 40.92
CA LEU A 709 -5.20 20.55 40.36
C LEU A 709 -5.49 20.83 38.89
N HIS A 710 -5.83 19.81 38.12
CA HIS A 710 -6.16 19.93 36.70
C HIS A 710 -7.52 20.55 36.40
N LYS A 711 -8.49 20.50 37.37
CA LYS A 711 -9.79 21.18 37.23
C LYS A 711 -9.69 22.69 37.48
N ASP A 712 -8.62 23.16 38.09
CA ASP A 712 -8.40 24.58 38.37
C ASP A 712 -7.48 25.19 37.30
N PRO A 713 -7.99 26.05 36.41
CA PRO A 713 -7.21 26.62 35.30
C PRO A 713 -5.93 27.30 35.73
N LYS A 714 -5.98 28.04 36.84
CA LYS A 714 -4.81 28.76 37.36
C LYS A 714 -3.73 27.82 37.88
N LYS A 715 -4.13 26.69 38.45
CA LYS A 715 -3.16 25.69 38.94
C LYS A 715 -2.55 24.89 37.80
N GLN A 716 -3.33 24.55 36.79
CA GLN A 716 -2.85 23.84 35.61
C GLN A 716 -1.84 24.72 34.83
N GLU A 717 -2.12 25.99 34.67
CA GLU A 717 -1.17 26.93 34.05
C GLU A 717 0.15 27.01 34.85
N LYS A 718 0.06 27.08 36.18
CA LYS A 718 1.23 27.06 37.07
C LYS A 718 2.05 25.76 36.94
N ILE A 719 1.40 24.60 36.87
CA ILE A 719 2.10 23.32 36.64
C ILE A 719 2.85 23.35 35.30
N SER A 720 2.19 23.78 34.23
CA SER A 720 2.77 23.87 32.90
C SER A 720 3.94 24.85 32.87
N GLN A 721 3.85 25.97 33.57
CA GLN A 721 4.94 26.95 33.72
C GLN A 721 6.10 26.35 34.53
N TRP A 722 5.82 25.69 35.63
CA TRP A 722 6.82 25.04 36.47
C TRP A 722 7.56 23.92 35.71
N ILE A 723 6.87 23.11 34.92
CA ILE A 723 7.49 22.09 34.05
C ILE A 723 8.44 22.75 33.05
N ARG A 724 8.07 23.88 32.43
CA ARG A 724 8.92 24.61 31.49
C ARG A 724 10.18 25.17 32.17
N GLU A 725 10.07 25.66 33.39
CA GLU A 725 11.16 26.28 34.14
C GLU A 725 12.19 25.24 34.61
N TYR A 726 11.74 24.10 35.15
CA TYR A 726 12.61 23.12 35.81
C TYR A 726 12.93 21.89 34.97
N ARG A 727 12.41 21.79 33.78
CA ARG A 727 12.75 20.67 32.88
C ARG A 727 14.24 20.69 32.53
N PHE A 728 14.84 19.49 32.45
CA PHE A 728 16.20 19.35 31.97
C PHE A 728 16.29 19.73 30.48
N GLY A 729 16.98 20.82 30.16
CA GLY A 729 17.23 21.24 28.80
C GLY A 729 18.34 20.40 28.15
N GLY A 730 18.06 19.87 26.95
CA GLY A 730 19.02 19.32 26.03
C GLY A 730 19.54 17.91 26.33
N THR A 731 19.66 17.11 25.27
CA THR A 731 20.06 15.71 25.24
C THR A 731 21.42 15.45 25.89
N MET A 732 22.38 16.36 25.73
CA MET A 732 23.76 16.16 26.22
C MET A 732 23.91 16.14 27.75
N GLN A 733 23.19 16.99 28.47
CA GLN A 733 23.29 17.01 29.95
C GLN A 733 22.55 15.82 30.58
N TYR A 734 21.43 15.39 29.98
CA TYR A 734 20.68 14.24 30.43
C TYR A 734 21.47 12.93 30.17
N GLU A 735 22.10 12.78 29.03
CA GLU A 735 22.92 11.61 28.69
C GLU A 735 24.18 11.53 29.56
N ARG A 736 24.81 12.66 29.89
CA ARG A 736 25.97 12.69 30.79
C ARG A 736 25.60 12.25 32.21
N LYS A 737 24.42 12.64 32.73
CA LYS A 737 23.91 12.14 34.02
C LYS A 737 23.35 10.71 33.92
N ARG A 738 22.79 10.32 32.76
CA ARG A 738 22.32 8.97 32.50
C ARG A 738 23.47 7.96 32.43
N SER A 739 24.63 8.36 31.89
CA SER A 739 25.83 7.50 31.88
C SER A 739 26.36 7.21 33.28
N LEU A 740 26.21 8.16 34.21
CA LEU A 740 26.57 8.01 35.62
C LEU A 740 25.53 7.23 36.45
N LYS A 741 24.26 7.16 35.99
CA LYS A 741 23.13 6.48 36.65
C LYS A 741 22.49 5.38 35.79
N LYS A 742 23.17 4.90 34.74
CA LYS A 742 22.61 4.00 33.71
C LYS A 742 22.00 2.70 34.27
N GLU A 743 22.60 2.13 35.26
CA GLU A 743 22.06 0.92 35.93
C GLU A 743 20.78 1.21 36.73
N ARG A 744 20.69 2.39 37.35
CA ARG A 744 19.51 2.78 38.16
C ARG A 744 18.31 3.18 37.32
N VAL A 745 18.52 3.75 36.13
CA VAL A 745 17.43 4.15 35.23
C VAL A 745 16.84 2.96 34.48
N LEU A 746 17.68 1.97 34.11
CA LEU A 746 17.22 0.70 33.54
C LEU A 746 16.37 -0.08 34.56
N ALA A 747 16.79 -0.14 35.82
CA ALA A 747 16.00 -0.74 36.89
C ALA A 747 14.61 -0.03 37.08
N LEU A 748 14.56 1.28 36.83
CA LEU A 748 13.30 2.05 36.85
C LEU A 748 12.34 1.63 35.73
N ASP A 749 12.84 1.33 34.57
CA ASP A 749 12.03 0.88 33.42
C ASP A 749 11.58 -0.57 33.60
N GLU A 750 12.46 -1.47 34.09
CA GLU A 750 12.13 -2.86 34.41
C GLU A 750 11.10 -2.97 35.55
N PHE A 751 11.21 -2.13 36.58
CA PHE A 751 10.31 -2.19 37.73
C PHE A 751 8.90 -1.64 37.44
N SER A 752 8.78 -0.65 36.53
CA SER A 752 7.46 -0.15 36.12
C SER A 752 6.74 -1.11 35.17
N GLU A 753 7.49 -1.98 34.50
CA GLU A 753 6.96 -3.07 33.70
C GLU A 753 6.41 -4.23 34.55
N MET A 754 7.01 -4.49 35.71
CA MET A 754 6.52 -5.50 36.67
C MET A 754 5.24 -5.10 37.42
N ASN A 755 5.02 -3.81 37.67
CA ASN A 755 3.83 -3.32 38.41
C ASN A 755 2.65 -2.96 37.49
N SER A 756 2.74 -3.17 36.18
CA SER A 756 1.64 -2.99 35.23
C SER A 756 0.96 -4.33 34.84
N LEU A 757 1.40 -5.42 35.47
CA LEU A 757 0.71 -6.71 35.52
C LEU A 757 -0.19 -6.71 36.79
#